data_e7a9812744f37170787abc20715e34ea
#
_entry.id   e7a9812744f37170787abc20715e34ea
#
_cell.length_a   1.000
_cell.length_b   1.000
_cell.length_c   1.000
_cell.angle_alpha   90.00
_cell.angle_beta   90.00
_cell.angle_gamma   90.00
#
_symmetry.space_group_name_H-M   'P 1'
#
loop_
_entity.id
_entity.type
_entity.pdbx_description
1 polymer ?
#
loop_
_entity_poly.entity_id
_entity_poly.type
_entity_poly.pdbx_seq_one_letter_code
_entity_poly.pdbx_strand_id
1 'polypeptide(L)'
;MTKKAWLASVACLFMASPAAAQSISVYRSMPADPRAIVAHGVGDGRADDSAAIQRAIDAATDGRSGGIVFLPSGRYRISRTILIRSGVRVFGVGPTRPVIVLGDGTPGFGSGIAAMVSFTGDDQYRVGKVAEPPPTSVPFDPSVFDATSSTFYSALSNVDFEIGAQNAGAVAVRARVAQHGYLRHIDFHIGSGFAGLYQAGNEAEDLRFFGGRYGIVTEKTSPAWQFTLIDSSFEGQRDAAIREHEVDLTLVNVAIRDTPIGIEIDRGYSDSLWGKRVRFERIRDAAIVVSNERSVFTQIGFDDATADATPVFARFRDSGRTVKGQGARYRVRDFGYGLSLPSPSGGGDGDYATVADIVPLARMPARPSPAIPALPPVSDWTNVRTFGATGDGTTDDTAALQRAIDTRRVLYLPIGRYRITDTLRLRPDTVLIALHPGLTQLFLPDASPAFGGVGGAKAMVESARGGPAMVSSLGLWAGVANPRATALLWKAGEASLVNDLSVRFNPGALPASGNPTASPTPRFDGRRPSIWVTDGGGGTFAAIWSPDTIAQAGFYVSDTTTPGHVYELSAEHHYRAEIVLDHVENWEFLAPQTEQEIADGVNAISTEMRNSHNILFANYHGYRVARSLGPMDAAVKLYNSGGIRFRNVHINAESGFASCDAKGCGTFTRASKYPFENAIRDLTRGTEVREREFARLDVSPAAPSASAVPQTAIPVTAGVIKRAGGFHSIAGAAVDRSGNLFFIDRSFQRIYGWSGENGLSLVADAPLDPVNLAVDRSGKLLVLSSAGRDGTVYSIDPAKPATVRVIEPTPVQSHGDRATLLPVNVWANGEFADRIDPVTYRFPPLADFFVAKMGQAKSLEYVSPDGSLALPAFRVWNQGPDDHRGWRWSDSLDAYGLVSARPGERVYLTNASENRTYSGLVGAGGAVTDLHIVADRGGESVARDAAGNLYVANGQVYVYAADGTQTRRIDIPERPLQLVLGGRDRRTLFILTHHSLYTLAL
;
A
#
# COMPACT_ATOMS: atom_id res chain seq x y z
N MET A 1 65.32 65.75 13.55
CA MET A 1 64.95 64.51 12.85
C MET A 1 63.85 63.83 13.68
N THR A 2 62.61 64.09 13.38
CA THR A 2 61.45 63.70 14.14
C THR A 2 60.74 62.64 13.35
N LYS A 3 60.62 61.39 13.94
CA LYS A 3 59.85 60.31 13.41
C LYS A 3 58.38 60.44 13.89
N LYS A 4 57.49 60.67 12.92
CA LYS A 4 56.03 60.56 13.15
C LYS A 4 55.60 59.07 13.09
N ALA A 5 55.01 58.57 14.18
CA ALA A 5 54.30 57.30 14.19
C ALA A 5 52.86 57.51 13.74
N TRP A 6 52.41 56.70 12.77
CA TRP A 6 51.01 56.62 12.36
C TRP A 6 50.34 55.48 13.16
N LEU A 7 49.34 55.79 13.97
CA LEU A 7 48.43 54.83 14.52
C LEU A 7 47.30 54.60 13.51
N ALA A 8 47.17 53.39 12.98
CA ALA A 8 46.02 52.94 12.21
C ALA A 8 44.97 52.35 13.16
N SER A 9 43.88 53.05 13.35
CA SER A 9 42.67 52.52 14.02
C SER A 9 41.94 51.61 13.09
N VAL A 10 41.93 50.31 13.41
CA VAL A 10 41.05 49.33 12.75
C VAL A 10 39.66 49.41 13.40
N ALA A 11 38.71 50.04 12.67
CA ALA A 11 37.31 50.00 13.06
C ALA A 11 36.73 48.65 12.63
N CYS A 12 36.46 47.75 13.57
CA CYS A 12 35.64 46.59 13.34
C CYS A 12 34.20 47.01 13.10
N LEU A 13 33.82 47.05 11.81
CA LEU A 13 32.39 47.07 11.45
C LEU A 13 31.76 45.74 11.86
N PHE A 14 31.03 45.75 12.96
CA PHE A 14 30.03 44.72 13.20
C PHE A 14 28.93 44.90 12.14
N MET A 15 28.98 44.09 11.08
CA MET A 15 27.82 43.92 10.20
C MET A 15 26.78 43.19 11.03
N ALA A 16 25.78 43.88 11.51
CA ALA A 16 24.55 43.27 11.97
C ALA A 16 23.96 42.51 10.78
N SER A 17 23.89 41.19 10.90
CA SER A 17 23.16 40.37 9.91
C SER A 17 21.76 40.97 9.78
N PRO A 18 21.25 41.20 8.57
CA PRO A 18 19.86 41.61 8.42
C PRO A 18 18.98 40.55 9.12
N ALA A 19 18.11 40.98 10.01
CA ALA A 19 17.11 40.13 10.58
C ALA A 19 16.36 39.45 9.42
N ALA A 20 16.47 38.15 9.31
CA ALA A 20 15.77 37.41 8.27
C ALA A 20 14.27 37.77 8.35
N ALA A 21 13.71 38.15 7.20
CA ALA A 21 12.29 38.47 7.14
C ALA A 21 11.52 37.26 7.66
N GLN A 22 10.71 37.46 8.68
CA GLN A 22 9.95 36.37 9.33
C GLN A 22 9.00 35.73 8.33
N SER A 23 9.01 34.40 8.22
CA SER A 23 8.22 33.65 7.25
C SER A 23 6.72 33.85 7.47
N ILE A 24 5.97 33.90 6.37
CA ILE A 24 4.51 34.04 6.42
C ILE A 24 3.91 32.75 6.96
N SER A 25 3.12 32.87 8.01
CA SER A 25 2.39 31.74 8.57
C SER A 25 1.26 31.27 7.67
N VAL A 26 1.13 29.94 7.48
CA VAL A 26 -0.02 29.35 6.81
C VAL A 26 -1.26 29.28 7.73
N TYR A 27 -1.04 29.21 9.05
CA TYR A 27 -2.10 29.25 10.08
C TYR A 27 -2.13 30.64 10.74
N ARG A 28 -2.53 31.67 9.97
CA ARG A 28 -2.54 33.07 10.45
C ARG A 28 -3.44 33.34 11.64
N SER A 29 -4.42 32.51 11.85
CA SER A 29 -5.29 32.48 13.03
C SER A 29 -5.39 31.07 13.57
N MET A 30 -5.69 30.93 14.84
CA MET A 30 -5.82 29.63 15.48
C MET A 30 -7.13 28.97 15.05
N PRO A 31 -7.07 27.72 14.52
CA PRO A 31 -8.28 26.95 14.25
C PRO A 31 -9.09 26.73 15.53
N ALA A 32 -10.41 26.80 15.42
CA ALA A 32 -11.31 26.61 16.55
C ALA A 32 -11.48 25.13 16.88
N ASP A 33 -10.51 24.56 17.61
CA ASP A 33 -10.57 23.19 18.11
C ASP A 33 -10.52 23.18 19.64
N PRO A 34 -11.64 22.83 20.30
CA PRO A 34 -11.72 22.90 21.77
C PRO A 34 -10.91 21.82 22.50
N ARG A 35 -10.40 20.81 21.76
CA ARG A 35 -9.57 19.73 22.33
C ARG A 35 -8.08 19.95 22.09
N ALA A 36 -7.69 20.94 21.31
CA ALA A 36 -6.31 21.30 21.12
C ALA A 36 -5.77 22.04 22.35
N ILE A 37 -4.49 21.79 22.66
CA ILE A 37 -3.78 22.46 23.76
C ILE A 37 -3.00 23.63 23.20
N VAL A 38 -3.07 24.78 23.85
CA VAL A 38 -2.25 25.94 23.49
C VAL A 38 -0.99 25.97 24.38
N ALA A 39 0.18 26.05 23.77
CA ALA A 39 1.43 26.20 24.50
C ALA A 39 1.56 27.66 25.02
N HIS A 40 1.71 27.80 26.32
CA HIS A 40 1.84 29.10 27.00
C HIS A 40 3.31 29.32 27.42
N GLY A 41 4.20 29.60 26.46
CA GLY A 41 5.54 30.08 26.70
C GLY A 41 5.60 31.62 26.73
N VAL A 42 6.74 32.17 27.12
CA VAL A 42 6.96 33.64 27.11
C VAL A 42 7.14 34.11 25.66
N GLY A 43 7.88 33.38 24.85
CA GLY A 43 8.05 33.62 23.43
C GLY A 43 8.80 34.94 23.09
N ASP A 44 9.65 35.45 24.00
CA ASP A 44 10.39 36.71 23.83
C ASP A 44 11.83 36.52 23.29
N GLY A 45 12.24 35.28 23.04
CA GLY A 45 13.58 34.89 22.59
C GLY A 45 14.66 34.91 23.67
N ARG A 46 14.29 35.16 24.93
CA ARG A 46 15.21 35.31 26.09
C ARG A 46 14.93 34.32 27.17
N ALA A 47 13.70 34.23 27.61
CA ALA A 47 13.25 33.26 28.60
C ALA A 47 13.42 31.85 28.08
N ASP A 48 13.71 30.89 28.98
CA ASP A 48 13.76 29.48 28.63
C ASP A 48 12.36 28.89 28.62
N ASP A 49 11.83 28.64 27.44
CA ASP A 49 10.48 28.11 27.18
C ASP A 49 10.42 26.58 27.10
N SER A 50 11.56 25.87 27.27
CA SER A 50 11.63 24.41 27.13
C SER A 50 10.58 23.69 27.96
N ALA A 51 10.40 24.09 29.23
CA ALA A 51 9.45 23.45 30.12
C ALA A 51 7.98 23.77 29.76
N ALA A 52 7.72 24.98 29.25
CA ALA A 52 6.37 25.39 28.88
C ALA A 52 5.88 24.63 27.65
N ILE A 53 6.72 24.52 26.62
CA ILE A 53 6.41 23.75 25.39
C ILE A 53 6.24 22.26 25.73
N GLN A 54 7.16 21.68 26.51
CA GLN A 54 7.08 20.27 26.87
C GLN A 54 5.80 19.94 27.65
N ARG A 55 5.39 20.79 28.60
CA ARG A 55 4.12 20.59 29.34
C ARG A 55 2.90 20.62 28.42
N ALA A 56 2.89 21.47 27.39
CA ALA A 56 1.80 21.51 26.44
C ALA A 56 1.72 20.22 25.59
N ILE A 57 2.87 19.70 25.15
CA ILE A 57 2.96 18.45 24.44
C ILE A 57 2.52 17.27 25.31
N ASP A 58 3.01 17.21 26.55
CA ASP A 58 2.65 16.16 27.49
C ASP A 58 1.17 16.20 27.87
N ALA A 59 0.58 17.41 27.97
CA ALA A 59 -0.85 17.60 28.26
C ALA A 59 -1.74 17.25 27.05
N ALA A 60 -1.24 17.36 25.81
CA ALA A 60 -1.96 16.98 24.62
C ALA A 60 -2.01 15.46 24.43
N THR A 61 -1.10 14.74 25.09
CA THR A 61 -1.04 13.29 25.02
C THR A 61 -2.14 12.69 25.87
N ASP A 62 -3.26 12.34 25.23
CA ASP A 62 -4.38 11.66 25.89
C ASP A 62 -4.17 10.14 25.78
N GLY A 63 -3.48 9.58 26.74
CA GLY A 63 -3.21 8.15 26.81
C GLY A 63 -2.40 7.64 25.62
N ARG A 64 -3.08 6.99 24.67
CA ARG A 64 -2.44 6.35 23.48
C ARG A 64 -2.68 7.07 22.18
N SER A 65 -3.39 8.18 22.21
CA SER A 65 -4.02 8.70 20.98
C SER A 65 -3.34 9.93 20.40
N GLY A 66 -2.33 10.47 21.09
CA GLY A 66 -1.73 11.72 20.67
C GLY A 66 -2.65 12.92 20.89
N GLY A 67 -2.41 14.01 20.19
CA GLY A 67 -3.17 15.25 20.35
C GLY A 67 -2.69 16.36 19.44
N ILE A 68 -3.30 17.53 19.59
CA ILE A 68 -2.93 18.74 18.84
C ILE A 68 -2.44 19.80 19.82
N VAL A 69 -1.27 20.37 19.50
CA VAL A 69 -0.70 21.52 20.22
C VAL A 69 -0.61 22.70 19.27
N PHE A 70 -1.15 23.84 19.68
CA PHE A 70 -0.95 25.11 19.02
C PHE A 70 0.16 25.89 19.72
N LEU A 71 1.21 26.27 18.93
CA LEU A 71 2.28 27.14 19.39
C LEU A 71 2.06 28.54 18.78
N PRO A 72 1.69 29.55 19.57
CA PRO A 72 1.44 30.91 19.05
C PRO A 72 2.70 31.57 18.46
N SER A 73 2.51 32.58 17.61
CA SER A 73 3.63 33.41 17.15
C SER A 73 4.49 33.91 18.29
N GLY A 74 5.81 33.81 18.18
CA GLY A 74 6.78 34.18 19.20
C GLY A 74 8.15 33.62 18.87
N ARG A 75 9.14 33.97 19.70
CA ARG A 75 10.50 33.39 19.66
C ARG A 75 10.75 32.62 20.94
N TYR A 76 10.81 31.34 20.87
CA TYR A 76 10.88 30.41 22.00
C TYR A 76 12.30 29.89 22.16
N ARG A 77 13.04 30.48 23.11
CA ARG A 77 14.39 29.99 23.42
C ARG A 77 14.28 28.69 24.20
N ILE A 78 15.09 27.71 23.81
CA ILE A 78 15.18 26.44 24.50
C ILE A 78 16.61 26.20 25.02
N SER A 79 16.74 25.43 26.09
CA SER A 79 17.99 25.00 26.66
C SER A 79 18.19 23.48 26.68
N ARG A 80 17.20 22.74 26.25
CA ARG A 80 17.21 21.27 26.15
C ARG A 80 16.28 20.78 25.05
N THR A 81 16.45 19.51 24.68
CA THR A 81 15.60 18.84 23.69
C THR A 81 14.12 18.86 24.09
N ILE A 82 13.25 19.21 23.15
CA ILE A 82 11.80 19.05 23.25
C ILE A 82 11.42 17.71 22.62
N LEU A 83 10.62 16.93 23.35
CA LEU A 83 10.20 15.60 22.96
C LEU A 83 8.75 15.63 22.44
N ILE A 84 8.56 15.43 21.15
CA ILE A 84 7.22 15.26 20.57
C ILE A 84 6.81 13.82 20.78
N ARG A 85 5.75 13.61 21.56
CA ARG A 85 5.21 12.28 21.88
C ARG A 85 4.54 11.65 20.68
N SER A 86 4.48 10.32 20.64
CA SER A 86 3.80 9.56 19.60
C SER A 86 2.37 10.10 19.37
N GLY A 87 2.00 10.34 18.14
CA GLY A 87 0.69 10.84 17.73
C GLY A 87 0.43 12.33 18.03
N VAL A 88 1.38 13.07 18.61
CA VAL A 88 1.18 14.52 18.86
C VAL A 88 1.55 15.33 17.63
N ARG A 89 0.67 16.23 17.23
CA ARG A 89 0.89 17.21 16.15
C ARG A 89 1.03 18.61 16.71
N VAL A 90 2.14 19.27 16.39
CA VAL A 90 2.41 20.65 16.80
C VAL A 90 2.26 21.59 15.61
N PHE A 91 1.40 22.58 15.73
CA PHE A 91 1.16 23.59 14.71
C PHE A 91 1.52 24.98 15.22
N GLY A 92 2.39 25.67 14.51
CA GLY A 92 2.59 27.09 14.72
C GLY A 92 1.36 27.87 14.26
N VAL A 93 0.88 28.81 15.07
CA VAL A 93 -0.32 29.57 14.77
C VAL A 93 -0.12 31.07 15.03
N GLY A 94 -0.75 31.91 14.24
CA GLY A 94 -0.67 33.36 14.36
C GLY A 94 -0.14 34.04 13.10
N PRO A 95 0.02 35.37 13.10
CA PRO A 95 0.38 36.15 11.91
C PRO A 95 1.75 35.80 11.33
N THR A 96 2.68 35.35 12.18
CA THR A 96 4.01 34.88 11.79
C THR A 96 4.26 33.49 12.34
N ARG A 97 5.15 32.74 11.72
CA ARG A 97 5.55 31.44 12.26
C ARG A 97 6.27 31.64 13.62
N PRO A 98 5.96 30.86 14.66
CA PRO A 98 6.80 30.79 15.85
C PRO A 98 8.19 30.27 15.49
N VAL A 99 9.21 30.76 16.18
CA VAL A 99 10.60 30.36 15.98
C VAL A 99 11.12 29.68 17.25
N ILE A 100 11.59 28.45 17.15
CA ILE A 100 12.33 27.79 18.24
C ILE A 100 13.81 28.17 18.10
N VAL A 101 14.36 28.77 19.16
CA VAL A 101 15.71 29.36 19.16
C VAL A 101 16.62 28.59 20.11
N LEU A 102 17.79 28.17 19.59
CA LEU A 102 18.90 27.70 20.40
C LEU A 102 19.92 28.85 20.53
N GLY A 103 20.09 29.37 21.73
CA GLY A 103 21.03 30.46 22.00
C GLY A 103 22.49 30.05 21.72
N ASP A 104 23.38 31.07 21.63
CA ASP A 104 24.82 30.82 21.42
C ASP A 104 25.40 29.95 22.54
N GLY A 105 26.22 28.97 22.19
CA GLY A 105 26.91 28.09 23.09
C GLY A 105 26.05 27.38 24.12
N THR A 106 24.83 26.98 23.74
CA THR A 106 23.92 26.26 24.65
C THR A 106 24.54 24.92 25.09
N PRO A 107 24.67 24.68 26.42
CA PRO A 107 25.25 23.45 26.92
C PRO A 107 24.60 22.19 26.35
N GLY A 108 25.42 21.20 25.96
CA GLY A 108 24.95 19.93 25.39
C GLY A 108 24.84 19.94 23.84
N PHE A 109 24.96 21.11 23.18
CA PHE A 109 24.83 21.23 21.72
C PHE A 109 26.14 21.58 21.00
N GLY A 110 27.26 21.72 21.74
CA GLY A 110 28.55 22.13 21.19
C GLY A 110 29.30 21.02 20.44
N SER A 111 29.05 19.76 20.76
CA SER A 111 29.76 18.61 20.17
C SER A 111 28.87 17.38 20.14
N GLY A 112 29.27 16.37 19.35
CA GLY A 112 28.42 15.21 19.07
C GLY A 112 27.24 15.55 18.17
N ILE A 113 26.10 14.93 18.41
CA ILE A 113 24.81 15.30 17.77
C ILE A 113 23.77 15.45 18.87
N ALA A 114 23.04 16.55 18.89
CA ALA A 114 21.95 16.82 19.82
C ALA A 114 20.78 17.53 19.12
N ALA A 115 19.59 16.98 19.26
CA ALA A 115 18.38 17.50 18.62
C ALA A 115 17.72 18.59 19.48
N MET A 116 17.31 19.70 18.86
CA MET A 116 16.46 20.70 19.50
C MET A 116 15.05 20.13 19.75
N VAL A 117 14.51 19.43 18.73
CA VAL A 117 13.24 18.69 18.79
C VAL A 117 13.47 17.26 18.35
N SER A 118 12.94 16.30 19.11
CA SER A 118 13.01 14.89 18.78
C SER A 118 11.64 14.23 18.87
N PHE A 119 11.26 13.51 17.83
CA PHE A 119 10.09 12.64 17.90
C PHE A 119 10.43 11.37 18.68
N THR A 120 9.50 10.92 19.50
CA THR A 120 9.69 9.78 20.41
C THR A 120 8.59 8.74 20.21
N GLY A 121 8.91 7.49 20.52
CA GLY A 121 7.95 6.41 20.57
C GLY A 121 7.13 6.39 21.86
N ASP A 122 6.38 5.32 22.04
CA ASP A 122 5.62 5.06 23.24
C ASP A 122 5.93 3.63 23.76
N ASP A 123 5.59 3.36 25.02
CA ASP A 123 5.97 2.12 25.70
C ASP A 123 5.05 0.93 25.41
N GLN A 124 3.92 1.17 24.75
CA GLN A 124 2.88 0.14 24.56
C GLN A 124 3.35 -1.09 23.78
N TYR A 125 4.40 -0.95 22.99
CA TYR A 125 4.96 -2.04 22.20
C TYR A 125 6.06 -2.83 22.88
N ARG A 126 6.44 -2.45 24.11
CA ARG A 126 7.50 -3.16 24.87
C ARG A 126 7.02 -4.40 25.62
N VAL A 127 5.73 -4.54 25.85
CA VAL A 127 5.22 -5.59 26.74
C VAL A 127 5.18 -6.93 26.01
N GLY A 128 6.08 -7.84 26.37
CA GLY A 128 6.02 -9.25 26.01
C GLY A 128 6.65 -9.65 24.67
N LYS A 129 7.42 -8.78 24.03
CA LYS A 129 8.14 -9.10 22.79
C LYS A 129 9.65 -9.18 23.01
N VAL A 130 10.35 -9.85 22.10
CA VAL A 130 11.81 -9.95 22.02
C VAL A 130 12.45 -8.60 22.36
N ALA A 131 13.53 -8.62 23.15
CA ALA A 131 14.24 -7.41 23.55
C ALA A 131 14.35 -6.42 22.38
N GLU A 132 13.63 -5.33 22.49
CA GLU A 132 13.76 -4.25 21.52
C GLU A 132 15.17 -3.66 21.60
N PRO A 133 15.72 -3.19 20.50
CA PRO A 133 17.00 -2.51 20.53
C PRO A 133 16.91 -1.29 21.47
N PRO A 134 18.02 -0.93 22.12
CA PRO A 134 18.03 0.22 23.01
C PRO A 134 17.61 1.50 22.28
N PRO A 135 17.00 2.46 22.98
CA PRO A 135 16.61 3.74 22.40
C PRO A 135 17.79 4.45 21.72
N THR A 136 17.54 5.06 20.59
CA THR A 136 18.54 5.82 19.82
C THR A 136 18.32 7.33 19.89
N SER A 137 17.70 7.83 20.98
CA SER A 137 17.58 9.27 21.20
C SER A 137 18.94 9.97 21.05
N VAL A 138 18.92 11.20 20.54
CA VAL A 138 20.15 11.97 20.32
C VAL A 138 20.12 13.23 21.17
N PRO A 139 20.98 13.35 22.16
CA PRO A 139 21.91 12.34 22.67
C PRO A 139 21.19 11.12 23.24
N PHE A 140 21.92 10.01 23.36
CA PHE A 140 21.35 8.77 23.87
C PHE A 140 20.83 8.94 25.30
N ASP A 141 19.56 8.68 25.52
CA ASP A 141 18.89 8.69 26.81
C ASP A 141 18.06 7.41 26.96
N PRO A 142 18.45 6.50 27.88
CA PRO A 142 17.74 5.23 28.04
C PRO A 142 16.33 5.37 28.63
N SER A 143 15.97 6.55 29.17
CA SER A 143 14.63 6.83 29.69
C SER A 143 13.64 7.29 28.60
N VAL A 144 14.14 7.65 27.43
CA VAL A 144 13.33 8.09 26.29
C VAL A 144 13.09 6.90 25.37
N PHE A 145 11.83 6.57 25.15
CA PHE A 145 11.44 5.57 24.16
C PHE A 145 11.70 6.10 22.76
N ASP A 146 12.52 5.40 22.02
CA ASP A 146 12.80 5.83 20.66
C ASP A 146 11.59 5.65 19.75
N ALA A 147 11.50 6.51 18.76
CA ALA A 147 10.54 6.35 17.70
C ALA A 147 10.78 5.05 16.92
N THR A 148 9.72 4.35 16.59
CA THR A 148 9.74 3.06 15.90
C THR A 148 8.82 3.09 14.68
N SER A 149 8.71 1.96 13.99
CA SER A 149 7.73 1.71 12.94
C SER A 149 6.26 1.93 13.37
N SER A 150 6.02 2.18 14.65
CA SER A 150 4.69 2.44 15.20
C SER A 150 4.50 3.88 15.70
N THR A 151 5.44 4.77 15.38
CA THR A 151 5.35 6.20 15.72
C THR A 151 4.54 6.93 14.64
N PHE A 152 3.25 6.65 14.61
CA PHE A 152 2.30 7.21 13.65
C PHE A 152 1.81 8.60 14.02
N TYR A 153 1.33 9.35 13.04
CA TYR A 153 0.60 10.63 13.18
C TYR A 153 1.38 11.79 13.79
N SER A 154 2.61 11.60 14.22
CA SER A 154 3.40 12.66 14.85
C SER A 154 3.85 13.70 13.85
N ALA A 155 3.60 14.99 14.09
CA ALA A 155 3.90 16.01 13.10
C ALA A 155 4.34 17.34 13.69
N LEU A 156 5.09 18.11 12.90
CA LEU A 156 5.45 19.48 13.19
C LEU A 156 5.20 20.34 11.95
N SER A 157 4.43 21.41 12.09
CA SER A 157 4.09 22.28 10.97
C SER A 157 4.10 23.75 11.36
N ASN A 158 4.58 24.58 10.43
CA ASN A 158 4.54 26.03 10.53
C ASN A 158 5.32 26.59 11.74
N VAL A 159 6.49 25.97 12.04
CA VAL A 159 7.40 26.35 13.15
C VAL A 159 8.82 26.43 12.60
N ASP A 160 9.45 27.60 12.70
CA ASP A 160 10.81 27.81 12.22
C ASP A 160 11.86 27.53 13.31
N PHE A 161 13.11 27.31 12.89
CA PHE A 161 14.23 27.01 13.76
C PHE A 161 15.39 27.96 13.53
N GLU A 162 16.07 28.34 14.63
CA GLU A 162 17.29 29.14 14.59
C GLU A 162 18.33 28.57 15.55
N ILE A 163 19.51 28.23 15.00
CA ILE A 163 20.65 27.72 15.76
C ILE A 163 21.71 28.80 15.86
N GLY A 164 21.99 29.27 17.08
CA GLY A 164 22.99 30.26 17.40
C GLY A 164 24.43 29.77 17.21
N ALA A 165 25.39 30.66 17.42
CA ALA A 165 26.82 30.36 17.30
C ALA A 165 27.27 29.30 18.34
N GLN A 166 28.41 28.62 18.05
CA GLN A 166 29.04 27.63 18.96
C GLN A 166 28.17 26.40 19.32
N ASN A 167 27.21 26.02 18.50
CA ASN A 167 26.39 24.83 18.67
C ASN A 167 26.67 23.80 17.54
N ALA A 168 27.91 23.44 17.34
CA ALA A 168 28.37 22.64 16.20
C ALA A 168 27.76 21.21 16.14
N GLY A 169 27.26 20.70 17.29
CA GLY A 169 26.57 19.42 17.36
C GLY A 169 25.04 19.50 17.25
N ALA A 170 24.47 20.72 17.12
CA ALA A 170 23.02 20.89 17.10
C ALA A 170 22.41 20.43 15.79
N VAL A 171 21.28 19.72 15.88
CA VAL A 171 20.34 19.49 14.80
C VAL A 171 18.98 20.06 15.19
N ALA A 172 18.27 20.69 14.25
CA ALA A 172 16.99 21.30 14.61
C ALA A 172 15.94 20.25 14.93
N VAL A 173 15.74 19.25 14.07
CA VAL A 173 14.73 18.21 14.29
C VAL A 173 15.31 16.83 14.00
N ARG A 174 15.07 15.90 14.90
CA ARG A 174 15.17 14.46 14.65
C ARG A 174 13.76 13.92 14.38
N ALA A 175 13.50 13.52 13.14
CA ALA A 175 12.14 13.20 12.67
C ALA A 175 12.01 11.74 12.24
N ARG A 176 12.34 10.82 13.12
CA ARG A 176 12.11 9.40 12.90
C ARG A 176 10.64 9.08 13.16
N VAL A 177 9.84 9.02 12.12
CA VAL A 177 8.38 8.85 12.18
C VAL A 177 7.92 7.82 11.15
N ALA A 178 6.74 7.30 11.34
CA ALA A 178 6.06 6.38 10.43
C ALA A 178 4.87 7.09 9.74
N GLN A 179 3.93 6.34 9.18
CA GLN A 179 2.82 6.87 8.39
C GLN A 179 2.07 7.99 9.10
N HIS A 180 1.64 8.97 8.31
CA HIS A 180 1.05 10.24 8.77
C HIS A 180 1.93 11.08 9.69
N GLY A 181 3.22 10.72 9.82
CA GLY A 181 4.21 11.60 10.41
C GLY A 181 4.75 12.53 9.34
N TYR A 182 4.82 13.83 9.63
CA TYR A 182 5.31 14.79 8.65
C TYR A 182 5.95 16.04 9.24
N LEU A 183 6.72 16.73 8.40
CA LEU A 183 7.23 18.07 8.63
C LEU A 183 6.75 18.99 7.51
N ARG A 184 6.08 20.11 7.82
CA ARG A 184 5.56 21.01 6.79
C ARG A 184 5.74 22.49 7.12
N HIS A 185 6.06 23.31 6.12
CA HIS A 185 6.14 24.76 6.23
C HIS A 185 7.14 25.24 7.29
N ILE A 186 8.42 24.83 7.18
CA ILE A 186 9.46 25.08 8.18
C ILE A 186 10.68 25.72 7.53
N ASP A 187 11.20 26.78 8.14
CA ASP A 187 12.50 27.37 7.80
C ASP A 187 13.54 26.97 8.85
N PHE A 188 14.65 26.40 8.38
CA PHE A 188 15.78 26.00 9.22
C PHE A 188 16.93 26.95 9.02
N HIS A 189 17.17 27.88 9.96
CA HIS A 189 18.36 28.71 10.02
C HIS A 189 19.41 27.99 10.85
N ILE A 190 20.24 27.17 10.19
CA ILE A 190 21.09 26.17 10.86
C ILE A 190 22.35 26.81 11.46
N GLY A 191 22.79 27.95 10.94
CA GLY A 191 23.91 28.70 11.52
C GLY A 191 25.18 27.86 11.72
N SER A 192 25.62 27.71 12.96
CA SER A 192 26.79 26.90 13.32
C SER A 192 26.49 25.40 13.40
N GLY A 193 25.21 24.99 13.36
CA GLY A 193 24.73 23.65 13.60
C GLY A 193 25.21 22.59 12.61
N PHE A 194 25.00 21.35 13.01
CA PHE A 194 25.33 20.17 12.23
C PHE A 194 24.36 19.99 11.05
N ALA A 195 23.06 19.97 11.35
CA ALA A 195 22.01 19.79 10.31
C ALA A 195 20.69 20.45 10.71
N GLY A 196 19.85 20.73 9.74
CA GLY A 196 18.45 21.07 9.99
C GLY A 196 17.62 19.84 10.39
N LEU A 197 17.79 18.76 9.64
CA LEU A 197 17.01 17.52 9.85
C LEU A 197 17.97 16.33 10.00
N TYR A 198 17.68 15.48 10.94
CA TYR A 198 18.45 14.27 11.23
C TYR A 198 17.52 13.07 11.39
N GLN A 199 17.85 11.94 10.76
CA GLN A 199 17.03 10.71 10.74
C GLN A 199 15.58 10.99 10.33
N ALA A 200 15.43 11.56 9.14
CA ALA A 200 14.13 11.84 8.57
C ALA A 200 13.44 10.56 8.06
N GLY A 201 12.14 10.54 8.13
CA GLY A 201 11.31 9.49 7.54
C GLY A 201 9.94 10.03 7.16
N ASN A 202 9.23 9.28 6.33
CA ASN A 202 7.90 9.56 5.81
C ASN A 202 7.86 10.81 4.91
N GLU A 203 7.13 11.86 5.22
CA GLU A 203 6.90 13.00 4.32
C GLU A 203 7.40 14.32 4.89
N ALA A 204 7.90 15.18 4.00
CA ALA A 204 8.17 16.57 4.31
C ALA A 204 7.81 17.48 3.13
N GLU A 205 7.20 18.63 3.41
CA GLU A 205 6.70 19.58 2.42
C GLU A 205 7.08 21.02 2.80
N ASP A 206 7.46 21.84 1.80
CA ASP A 206 7.80 23.25 1.97
C ASP A 206 8.80 23.48 3.12
N LEU A 207 9.93 22.78 3.06
CA LEU A 207 11.06 22.98 3.98
C LEU A 207 12.13 23.84 3.32
N ARG A 208 12.69 24.80 4.05
CA ARG A 208 13.77 25.64 3.58
C ARG A 208 14.96 25.62 4.52
N PHE A 209 16.11 25.22 4.00
CA PHE A 209 17.34 25.03 4.78
C PHE A 209 18.37 26.10 4.43
N PHE A 210 18.82 26.86 5.42
CA PHE A 210 19.79 27.94 5.26
C PHE A 210 21.04 27.70 6.09
N GLY A 211 22.19 27.60 5.41
CA GLY A 211 23.50 27.39 6.05
C GLY A 211 23.65 26.02 6.71
N GLY A 212 24.42 25.97 7.79
CA GLY A 212 24.73 24.73 8.48
C GLY A 212 25.83 23.91 7.82
N ARG A 213 26.16 22.76 8.41
CA ARG A 213 27.06 21.83 7.76
C ARG A 213 26.32 21.02 6.71
N TYR A 214 25.15 20.51 7.06
CA TYR A 214 24.21 19.82 6.18
C TYR A 214 22.81 20.45 6.33
N GLY A 215 21.97 20.32 5.31
CA GLY A 215 20.54 20.55 5.45
C GLY A 215 19.85 19.34 6.08
N ILE A 216 20.04 18.17 5.48
CA ILE A 216 19.51 16.90 5.95
C ILE A 216 20.64 15.89 6.07
N VAL A 217 20.62 15.10 7.13
CA VAL A 217 21.41 13.86 7.28
C VAL A 217 20.42 12.75 7.56
N THR A 218 20.33 11.81 6.63
CA THR A 218 19.50 10.63 6.83
C THR A 218 20.26 9.58 7.60
N GLU A 219 19.55 8.72 8.22
CA GLU A 219 20.04 7.47 8.79
C GLU A 219 19.00 6.42 8.49
N LYS A 220 19.44 5.22 8.17
CA LYS A 220 18.53 4.13 7.94
C LYS A 220 17.56 3.99 9.10
N THR A 221 16.29 4.19 8.85
CA THR A 221 15.24 4.07 9.85
C THR A 221 14.73 2.63 9.90
N SER A 222 14.08 2.27 10.98
CA SER A 222 13.43 0.96 11.09
C SER A 222 11.93 1.12 11.17
N PRO A 223 11.19 0.41 10.35
CA PRO A 223 11.62 -0.24 9.13
C PRO A 223 12.16 0.79 8.14
N ALA A 224 12.67 0.35 7.00
CA ALA A 224 13.15 1.28 5.97
C ALA A 224 11.98 2.09 5.41
N TRP A 225 11.55 3.11 6.14
CA TRP A 225 10.53 4.04 5.69
C TRP A 225 11.13 4.95 4.63
N GLN A 226 10.44 5.06 3.55
CA GLN A 226 10.75 6.03 2.52
C GLN A 226 10.71 7.45 3.10
N PHE A 227 11.53 8.31 2.55
CA PHE A 227 11.47 9.74 2.87
C PHE A 227 11.18 10.54 1.61
N THR A 228 10.03 11.18 1.59
CA THR A 228 9.56 12.00 0.48
C THR A 228 9.65 13.48 0.83
N LEU A 229 10.47 14.22 0.09
CA LEU A 229 10.67 15.67 0.26
C LEU A 229 10.09 16.43 -0.93
N ILE A 230 9.11 17.28 -0.66
CA ILE A 230 8.32 17.96 -1.69
C ILE A 230 8.48 19.49 -1.54
N ASP A 231 8.53 20.22 -2.65
CA ASP A 231 8.49 21.69 -2.72
C ASP A 231 9.51 22.39 -1.81
N SER A 232 10.70 21.82 -1.63
CA SER A 232 11.67 22.24 -0.63
C SER A 232 12.94 22.84 -1.22
N SER A 233 13.75 23.53 -0.39
CA SER A 233 14.97 24.18 -0.87
C SER A 233 16.13 24.21 0.13
N PHE A 234 17.34 24.19 -0.40
CA PHE A 234 18.61 24.23 0.33
C PHE A 234 19.49 25.36 -0.17
N GLU A 235 20.14 26.08 0.73
CA GLU A 235 21.03 27.18 0.40
C GLU A 235 22.21 27.30 1.36
N GLY A 236 23.42 27.22 0.81
CA GLY A 236 24.62 27.59 1.53
C GLY A 236 25.15 26.62 2.58
N GLN A 237 24.82 25.35 2.49
CA GLN A 237 25.41 24.31 3.34
C GLN A 237 26.92 24.19 3.05
N ARG A 238 27.69 23.93 4.11
CA ARG A 238 29.17 23.94 4.01
C ARG A 238 29.74 22.70 3.36
N ASP A 239 29.13 21.51 3.57
CA ASP A 239 29.60 20.21 3.04
C ASP A 239 28.67 19.71 1.93
N ALA A 240 27.43 19.39 2.25
CA ALA A 240 26.41 18.94 1.30
C ALA A 240 25.01 19.43 1.73
N ALA A 241 24.11 19.57 0.77
CA ALA A 241 22.72 19.87 1.10
C ALA A 241 22.06 18.66 1.79
N ILE A 242 22.24 17.48 1.22
CA ILE A 242 21.69 16.22 1.76
C ILE A 242 22.83 15.20 1.84
N ARG A 243 22.97 14.53 2.99
CA ARG A 243 23.85 13.41 3.21
C ARG A 243 23.05 12.16 3.51
N GLU A 244 23.23 11.14 2.68
CA GLU A 244 22.38 9.94 2.65
C GLU A 244 23.02 8.71 3.30
N HIS A 245 22.23 8.04 4.15
CA HIS A 245 22.51 6.73 4.76
C HIS A 245 21.29 5.79 4.60
N GLU A 246 20.94 5.45 3.36
CA GLU A 246 19.93 4.43 3.03
C GLU A 246 18.49 4.75 3.54
N VAL A 247 17.87 5.80 3.03
CA VAL A 247 16.50 6.19 3.46
C VAL A 247 15.43 6.02 2.37
N ASP A 248 15.79 5.56 1.17
CA ASP A 248 14.91 5.54 0.00
C ASP A 248 14.32 6.93 -0.29
N LEU A 249 15.19 7.86 -0.68
CA LEU A 249 14.89 9.29 -0.80
C LEU A 249 14.12 9.62 -2.09
N THR A 250 12.95 10.21 -1.96
CA THR A 250 12.19 10.78 -3.08
C THR A 250 12.14 12.30 -3.01
N LEU A 251 12.54 12.98 -4.09
CA LEU A 251 12.58 14.42 -4.20
C LEU A 251 11.62 14.91 -5.28
N VAL A 252 10.72 15.82 -4.95
CA VAL A 252 9.80 16.46 -5.91
C VAL A 252 9.87 17.97 -5.80
N ASN A 253 10.19 18.67 -6.90
CA ASN A 253 10.32 20.14 -6.92
C ASN A 253 11.35 20.68 -5.93
N VAL A 254 12.46 20.01 -5.71
CA VAL A 254 13.49 20.43 -4.76
C VAL A 254 14.54 21.29 -5.43
N ALA A 255 14.94 22.41 -4.80
CA ALA A 255 15.99 23.30 -5.27
C ALA A 255 17.19 23.31 -4.32
N ILE A 256 18.39 23.07 -4.86
CA ILE A 256 19.64 23.03 -4.10
C ILE A 256 20.60 24.06 -4.70
N ARG A 257 21.13 24.95 -3.87
CA ARG A 257 22.02 26.00 -4.36
C ARG A 257 23.15 26.36 -3.40
N ASP A 258 24.26 26.83 -3.98
CA ASP A 258 25.40 27.38 -3.25
C ASP A 258 26.07 26.40 -2.26
N THR A 259 26.14 25.13 -2.63
CA THR A 259 26.74 24.06 -1.81
C THR A 259 27.91 23.41 -2.56
N PRO A 260 28.84 22.74 -1.87
CA PRO A 260 29.86 21.93 -2.54
C PRO A 260 29.23 20.72 -3.26
N ILE A 261 28.40 19.98 -2.55
CA ILE A 261 27.72 18.79 -3.04
C ILE A 261 26.19 18.97 -2.84
N GLY A 262 25.42 18.60 -3.85
CA GLY A 262 23.97 18.60 -3.71
C GLY A 262 23.51 17.46 -2.82
N ILE A 263 23.66 16.23 -3.28
CA ILE A 263 23.26 15.01 -2.58
C ILE A 263 24.47 14.08 -2.49
N GLU A 264 24.85 13.67 -1.31
CA GLU A 264 25.97 12.77 -1.06
C GLU A 264 25.48 11.46 -0.46
N ILE A 265 25.52 10.38 -1.22
CA ILE A 265 25.44 9.03 -0.65
C ILE A 265 26.81 8.73 -0.03
N ASP A 266 26.84 8.53 1.28
CA ASP A 266 28.09 8.40 2.03
C ASP A 266 28.83 7.11 1.70
N ARG A 267 30.10 7.07 2.05
CA ARG A 267 30.95 5.92 1.74
C ARG A 267 30.44 4.66 2.43
N GLY A 268 30.22 3.61 1.63
CA GLY A 268 29.76 2.30 2.11
C GLY A 268 28.24 2.16 2.22
N TYR A 269 27.51 3.24 1.91
CA TYR A 269 26.05 3.21 1.88
C TYR A 269 25.50 3.10 0.45
N SER A 270 24.34 2.51 0.32
CA SER A 270 23.51 2.50 -0.87
C SER A 270 22.30 3.39 -0.64
N ASP A 271 21.60 3.79 -1.67
CA ASP A 271 20.30 4.43 -1.53
C ASP A 271 19.44 4.23 -2.78
N SER A 272 18.12 4.20 -2.60
CA SER A 272 17.13 4.31 -3.65
C SER A 272 16.72 5.77 -3.79
N LEU A 273 17.46 6.53 -4.59
CA LEU A 273 17.27 7.97 -4.77
C LEU A 273 16.48 8.25 -6.05
N TRP A 274 15.31 8.84 -5.93
CA TRP A 274 14.52 9.34 -7.05
C TRP A 274 14.30 10.83 -6.95
N GLY A 275 14.56 11.57 -8.05
CA GLY A 275 14.36 13.01 -8.13
C GLY A 275 13.52 13.43 -9.32
N LYS A 276 12.44 14.17 -9.09
CA LYS A 276 11.61 14.76 -10.13
C LYS A 276 11.61 16.28 -10.05
N ARG A 277 11.93 16.95 -11.15
CA ARG A 277 12.00 18.42 -11.24
C ARG A 277 12.95 19.01 -10.18
N VAL A 278 14.07 18.34 -9.92
CA VAL A 278 15.11 18.84 -9.02
C VAL A 278 15.97 19.89 -9.72
N ARG A 279 16.31 20.95 -9.00
CA ARG A 279 17.06 22.08 -9.51
C ARG A 279 18.36 22.27 -8.75
N PHE A 280 19.51 22.23 -9.47
CA PHE A 280 20.85 22.41 -8.93
C PHE A 280 21.44 23.73 -9.43
N GLU A 281 21.82 24.60 -8.53
CA GLU A 281 22.37 25.91 -8.88
C GLU A 281 23.69 26.18 -8.14
N ARG A 282 24.75 26.42 -8.87
CA ARG A 282 26.09 26.74 -8.33
C ARG A 282 26.60 25.68 -7.36
N ILE A 283 26.49 24.43 -7.78
CA ILE A 283 27.05 23.29 -7.06
C ILE A 283 28.49 23.10 -7.51
N ARG A 284 29.44 23.19 -6.58
CA ARG A 284 30.86 23.30 -6.93
C ARG A 284 31.49 22.00 -7.37
N ASP A 285 31.20 20.89 -6.66
CA ASP A 285 31.86 19.60 -6.87
C ASP A 285 31.00 18.65 -7.71
N ALA A 286 29.83 18.30 -7.23
CA ALA A 286 28.89 17.44 -7.95
C ALA A 286 27.45 17.63 -7.45
N ALA A 287 26.48 17.55 -8.36
CA ALA A 287 25.07 17.56 -7.95
C ALA A 287 24.75 16.30 -7.12
N ILE A 288 25.33 15.16 -7.51
CA ILE A 288 25.11 13.88 -6.83
C ILE A 288 26.44 13.13 -6.68
N VAL A 289 26.69 12.56 -5.52
CA VAL A 289 27.81 11.63 -5.29
C VAL A 289 27.24 10.25 -4.98
N VAL A 290 27.54 9.28 -5.83
CA VAL A 290 27.07 7.90 -5.73
C VAL A 290 28.18 7.04 -5.11
N SER A 291 27.82 6.24 -4.11
CA SER A 291 28.69 5.25 -3.48
C SER A 291 28.13 3.84 -3.67
N ASN A 292 28.92 2.83 -3.34
CA ASN A 292 28.52 1.43 -3.39
C ASN A 292 27.95 1.01 -4.76
N GLU A 293 28.66 1.38 -5.82
CA GLU A 293 28.18 1.34 -7.23
C GLU A 293 27.72 -0.05 -7.69
N ARG A 294 28.19 -1.14 -7.09
CA ARG A 294 27.83 -2.50 -7.50
C ARG A 294 26.80 -3.18 -6.61
N SER A 295 26.18 -2.42 -5.70
CA SER A 295 25.08 -2.92 -4.89
C SER A 295 23.76 -2.84 -5.64
N VAL A 296 22.95 -3.88 -5.55
CA VAL A 296 21.58 -3.86 -6.11
C VAL A 296 20.70 -2.81 -5.43
N PHE A 297 21.03 -2.42 -4.21
CA PHE A 297 20.35 -1.36 -3.46
C PHE A 297 20.79 0.05 -3.85
N THR A 298 21.77 0.21 -4.74
CA THR A 298 22.15 1.51 -5.29
C THR A 298 21.34 1.75 -6.56
N GLN A 299 20.25 2.49 -6.40
CA GLN A 299 19.25 2.75 -7.43
C GLN A 299 19.01 4.26 -7.54
N ILE A 300 19.53 4.89 -8.56
CA ILE A 300 19.51 6.34 -8.71
C ILE A 300 18.72 6.73 -9.95
N GLY A 301 17.76 7.62 -9.81
CA GLY A 301 17.00 8.13 -10.95
C GLY A 301 16.62 9.61 -10.82
N PHE A 302 16.61 10.31 -11.95
CA PHE A 302 16.13 11.69 -12.03
C PHE A 302 15.31 11.88 -13.30
N ASP A 303 14.15 12.49 -13.14
CA ASP A 303 13.27 12.90 -14.23
C ASP A 303 13.11 14.41 -14.19
N ASP A 304 13.45 15.06 -15.32
CA ASP A 304 13.32 16.50 -15.50
C ASP A 304 14.11 17.35 -14.48
N ALA A 305 15.35 16.99 -14.19
CA ALA A 305 16.21 17.87 -13.38
C ALA A 305 16.84 18.98 -14.23
N THR A 306 17.16 20.10 -13.60
CA THR A 306 17.83 21.24 -14.25
C THR A 306 19.04 21.71 -13.44
N ALA A 307 20.05 22.21 -14.14
CA ALA A 307 21.29 22.69 -13.49
C ALA A 307 21.80 24.00 -14.10
N ASP A 308 22.30 24.88 -13.25
CA ASP A 308 23.01 26.10 -13.61
C ASP A 308 24.33 26.16 -12.85
N ALA A 309 25.44 26.46 -13.54
CA ALA A 309 26.79 26.54 -12.97
C ALA A 309 27.16 25.31 -12.09
N THR A 310 26.76 24.13 -12.55
CA THR A 310 26.97 22.83 -11.89
C THR A 310 27.65 21.90 -12.89
N PRO A 311 28.99 21.89 -12.98
CA PRO A 311 29.70 21.23 -14.08
C PRO A 311 29.63 19.71 -14.06
N VAL A 312 29.48 19.09 -12.88
CA VAL A 312 29.36 17.63 -12.70
C VAL A 312 27.95 17.32 -12.16
N PHE A 313 27.18 16.58 -12.96
CA PHE A 313 25.88 16.12 -12.50
C PHE A 313 26.00 14.95 -11.56
N ALA A 314 26.74 13.91 -11.93
CA ALA A 314 26.96 12.75 -11.06
C ALA A 314 28.44 12.40 -10.98
N ARG A 315 28.93 12.11 -9.79
CA ARG A 315 30.26 11.55 -9.51
C ARG A 315 30.10 10.20 -8.80
N PHE A 316 30.78 9.20 -9.31
CA PHE A 316 30.81 7.87 -8.80
C PHE A 316 32.06 7.68 -7.95
N ARG A 317 31.89 7.38 -6.70
CA ARG A 317 32.97 7.37 -5.71
C ARG A 317 33.96 6.23 -5.89
N ASP A 318 33.47 5.02 -6.22
CA ASP A 318 34.30 3.80 -6.27
C ASP A 318 35.08 3.73 -7.58
N SER A 319 34.47 4.08 -8.70
CA SER A 319 35.13 4.05 -10.02
C SER A 319 35.82 5.37 -10.38
N GLY A 320 35.51 6.46 -9.69
CA GLY A 320 35.99 7.81 -10.04
C GLY A 320 35.34 8.41 -11.30
N ARG A 321 34.40 7.71 -11.91
CA ARG A 321 33.67 8.14 -13.10
C ARG A 321 32.81 9.37 -12.81
N THR A 322 32.59 10.20 -13.82
CA THR A 322 31.73 11.38 -13.73
C THR A 322 30.80 11.50 -14.93
N VAL A 323 29.59 12.00 -14.67
CA VAL A 323 28.66 12.45 -15.70
C VAL A 323 28.63 13.97 -15.65
N LYS A 324 29.09 14.60 -16.73
CA LYS A 324 29.21 16.06 -16.84
C LYS A 324 27.96 16.68 -17.44
N GLY A 325 27.67 17.90 -17.04
CA GLY A 325 26.64 18.72 -17.67
C GLY A 325 27.04 19.12 -19.11
N GLN A 326 26.06 19.54 -19.88
CA GLN A 326 26.25 20.03 -21.23
C GLN A 326 26.13 21.57 -21.24
N GLY A 327 27.26 22.27 -21.08
CA GLY A 327 27.32 23.72 -20.97
C GLY A 327 27.10 24.22 -19.54
N ALA A 328 26.96 25.55 -19.38
CA ALA A 328 26.77 26.18 -18.07
C ALA A 328 25.39 25.89 -17.49
N ARG A 329 24.39 25.76 -18.37
CA ARG A 329 23.00 25.42 -18.02
C ARG A 329 22.55 24.24 -18.84
N TYR A 330 21.91 23.27 -18.18
CA TYR A 330 21.44 22.08 -18.85
C TYR A 330 20.21 21.51 -18.18
N ARG A 331 19.48 20.67 -18.90
CA ARG A 331 18.38 19.86 -18.42
C ARG A 331 18.78 18.40 -18.50
N VAL A 332 18.56 17.68 -17.43
CA VAL A 332 18.61 16.23 -17.37
C VAL A 332 17.19 15.73 -17.54
N ARG A 333 16.87 15.27 -18.74
CA ARG A 333 15.53 14.77 -19.05
C ARG A 333 15.29 13.42 -18.43
N ASP A 334 16.33 12.59 -18.42
CA ASP A 334 16.32 11.26 -17.82
C ASP A 334 17.75 10.91 -17.36
N PHE A 335 17.90 10.58 -16.10
CA PHE A 335 19.12 10.02 -15.56
C PHE A 335 18.77 8.77 -14.77
N GLY A 336 19.55 7.71 -14.94
CA GLY A 336 19.40 6.48 -14.18
C GLY A 336 20.74 5.80 -13.97
N TYR A 337 20.94 5.23 -12.79
CA TYR A 337 22.03 4.35 -12.46
C TYR A 337 21.59 3.20 -11.55
N GLY A 338 22.08 2.02 -11.81
CA GLY A 338 21.85 0.80 -11.05
C GLY A 338 21.52 -0.38 -11.94
N LEU A 339 21.06 -1.47 -11.35
CA LEU A 339 20.65 -2.66 -12.10
C LEU A 339 19.47 -2.31 -13.01
N SER A 340 19.74 -2.29 -14.30
CA SER A 340 18.76 -1.98 -15.35
C SER A 340 18.36 -3.26 -16.06
N LEU A 341 17.07 -3.51 -16.11
CA LEU A 341 16.53 -4.71 -16.75
C LEU A 341 16.16 -4.40 -18.20
N PRO A 342 16.39 -5.32 -19.12
CA PRO A 342 15.82 -5.22 -20.45
C PRO A 342 14.28 -5.24 -20.35
N SER A 343 13.60 -4.89 -21.45
CA SER A 343 12.14 -5.09 -21.52
C SER A 343 11.80 -6.52 -21.07
N PRO A 344 10.69 -6.75 -20.37
CA PRO A 344 10.28 -8.08 -19.92
C PRO A 344 10.28 -9.14 -21.02
N SER A 345 10.13 -8.73 -22.28
CA SER A 345 10.22 -9.61 -23.45
C SER A 345 11.63 -10.02 -23.84
N GLY A 346 12.68 -9.47 -23.20
CA GLY A 346 14.07 -9.62 -23.65
C GLY A 346 14.81 -10.85 -23.11
N GLY A 347 14.34 -11.50 -22.08
CA GLY A 347 14.87 -12.76 -21.55
C GLY A 347 16.34 -12.74 -21.11
N GLY A 348 16.91 -11.57 -20.82
CA GLY A 348 18.30 -11.44 -20.36
C GLY A 348 18.41 -11.00 -18.91
N ASP A 349 19.54 -11.33 -18.28
CA ASP A 349 19.90 -10.78 -16.99
C ASP A 349 20.08 -9.26 -17.09
N GLY A 350 19.80 -8.55 -15.99
CA GLY A 350 20.03 -7.11 -15.92
C GLY A 350 21.52 -6.78 -15.83
N ASP A 351 21.85 -5.57 -16.27
CA ASP A 351 23.19 -5.02 -16.18
C ASP A 351 23.19 -3.69 -15.41
N TYR A 352 24.30 -3.41 -14.71
CA TYR A 352 24.50 -2.08 -14.13
C TYR A 352 24.75 -1.07 -15.22
N ALA A 353 23.78 -0.21 -15.46
CA ALA A 353 23.83 0.76 -16.54
C ALA A 353 23.73 2.20 -16.03
N THR A 354 24.26 3.10 -16.82
CA THR A 354 24.05 4.55 -16.65
C THR A 354 23.29 5.07 -17.86
N VAL A 355 22.12 5.61 -17.63
CA VAL A 355 21.35 6.36 -18.61
C VAL A 355 21.54 7.85 -18.31
N ALA A 356 21.83 8.68 -19.31
CA ALA A 356 21.98 10.11 -19.12
C ALA A 356 21.54 10.86 -20.38
N ASP A 357 20.31 11.31 -20.40
CA ASP A 357 19.79 12.20 -21.44
C ASP A 357 19.88 13.65 -20.94
N ILE A 358 20.98 14.32 -21.32
CA ILE A 358 21.29 15.66 -20.87
C ILE A 358 21.32 16.58 -22.09
N VAL A 359 20.63 17.72 -22.03
CA VAL A 359 20.58 18.71 -23.11
C VAL A 359 20.92 20.11 -22.59
N PRO A 360 21.64 20.91 -23.38
CA PRO A 360 21.96 22.29 -22.96
C PRO A 360 20.70 23.17 -22.94
N LEU A 361 20.71 24.17 -22.06
CA LEU A 361 19.65 25.18 -21.95
C LEU A 361 20.20 26.56 -22.22
N ALA A 362 19.47 27.36 -23.01
CA ALA A 362 19.77 28.76 -23.21
C ALA A 362 19.49 29.62 -21.96
N ARG A 363 18.44 29.25 -21.21
CA ARG A 363 18.04 29.88 -19.94
C ARG A 363 17.42 28.84 -19.00
N MET A 364 17.51 29.10 -17.71
CA MET A 364 16.80 28.28 -16.74
C MET A 364 15.29 28.46 -16.89
N PRO A 365 14.51 27.37 -16.80
CA PRO A 365 13.07 27.48 -16.77
C PRO A 365 12.60 28.18 -15.48
N ALA A 366 11.38 28.71 -15.47
CA ALA A 366 10.74 29.14 -14.24
C ALA A 366 10.65 27.97 -13.23
N ARG A 367 10.58 28.33 -11.96
CA ARG A 367 10.27 27.30 -10.94
C ARG A 367 8.87 26.76 -11.21
N PRO A 368 8.67 25.44 -11.08
CA PRO A 368 7.34 24.86 -11.19
C PRO A 368 6.42 25.38 -10.09
N SER A 369 5.13 25.30 -10.31
CA SER A 369 4.15 25.46 -9.23
C SER A 369 4.34 24.38 -8.17
N PRO A 370 3.94 24.64 -6.91
CA PRO A 370 3.95 23.60 -5.89
C PRO A 370 3.27 22.33 -6.36
N ALA A 371 3.83 21.19 -5.98
CA ALA A 371 3.31 19.87 -6.32
C ALA A 371 2.05 19.54 -5.51
N ILE A 372 1.97 20.07 -4.30
CA ILE A 372 0.80 19.94 -3.43
C ILE A 372 0.01 21.27 -3.46
N PRO A 373 -1.26 21.26 -3.88
CA PRO A 373 -2.11 22.44 -3.85
C PRO A 373 -2.30 22.98 -2.43
N ALA A 374 -2.16 24.28 -2.26
CA ALA A 374 -2.33 24.92 -0.96
C ALA A 374 -3.78 24.89 -0.48
N LEU A 375 -3.98 24.65 0.81
CA LEU A 375 -5.27 24.76 1.46
C LEU A 375 -5.72 26.22 1.56
N PRO A 376 -7.03 26.51 1.54
CA PRO A 376 -7.56 27.84 1.82
C PRO A 376 -7.09 28.38 3.17
N PRO A 377 -6.98 29.71 3.34
CA PRO A 377 -6.56 30.31 4.63
C PRO A 377 -7.56 29.99 5.75
N VAL A 378 -7.08 29.89 6.99
CA VAL A 378 -7.90 29.53 8.17
C VAL A 378 -9.10 30.47 8.37
N SER A 379 -9.00 31.72 7.92
CA SER A 379 -10.11 32.68 7.96
C SER A 379 -11.37 32.22 7.20
N ASP A 380 -11.20 31.35 6.23
CA ASP A 380 -12.28 30.84 5.39
C ASP A 380 -12.90 29.55 5.95
N TRP A 381 -12.28 28.97 6.98
CA TRP A 381 -12.72 27.69 7.54
C TRP A 381 -13.98 27.85 8.37
N THR A 382 -15.04 27.21 7.95
CA THR A 382 -16.30 27.19 8.70
C THR A 382 -16.36 25.90 9.51
N ASN A 383 -16.47 26.03 10.84
CA ASN A 383 -16.57 24.90 11.76
C ASN A 383 -17.91 24.18 11.58
N VAL A 384 -17.89 22.88 11.28
CA VAL A 384 -19.12 22.08 11.05
C VAL A 384 -20.07 22.02 12.25
N ARG A 385 -19.55 22.25 13.45
CA ARG A 385 -20.39 22.32 14.67
C ARG A 385 -21.42 23.45 14.62
N THR A 386 -21.16 24.51 13.85
CA THR A 386 -22.13 25.61 13.66
C THR A 386 -23.34 25.17 12.82
N PHE A 387 -23.30 24.02 12.18
CA PHE A 387 -24.41 23.39 11.48
C PHE A 387 -25.08 22.27 12.29
N GLY A 388 -24.64 22.06 13.53
CA GLY A 388 -25.20 21.07 14.43
C GLY A 388 -24.50 19.72 14.41
N ALA A 389 -23.34 19.58 13.70
CA ALA A 389 -22.54 18.38 13.83
C ALA A 389 -21.89 18.33 15.22
N THR A 390 -21.98 17.20 15.89
CA THR A 390 -21.50 17.05 17.27
C THR A 390 -20.12 16.41 17.34
N GLY A 391 -19.86 15.40 16.49
CA GLY A 391 -18.63 14.63 16.54
C GLY A 391 -18.43 13.88 17.86
N ASP A 392 -19.51 13.45 18.51
CA ASP A 392 -19.53 12.79 19.83
C ASP A 392 -19.46 11.26 19.73
N GLY A 393 -19.47 10.72 18.51
CA GLY A 393 -19.44 9.29 18.20
C GLY A 393 -20.80 8.59 18.33
N THR A 394 -21.85 9.27 18.71
CA THR A 394 -23.19 8.70 18.97
C THR A 394 -24.28 9.34 18.12
N THR A 395 -24.29 10.66 18.06
CA THR A 395 -25.24 11.44 17.26
C THR A 395 -24.99 11.19 15.76
N ASP A 396 -26.08 11.02 15.00
CA ASP A 396 -26.00 10.95 13.55
C ASP A 396 -25.75 12.34 12.95
N ASP A 397 -24.52 12.58 12.54
CA ASP A 397 -24.09 13.86 12.00
C ASP A 397 -24.33 14.00 10.48
N THR A 398 -24.87 12.96 9.80
CA THR A 398 -25.04 12.94 8.34
C THR A 398 -25.73 14.17 7.80
N ALA A 399 -26.89 14.49 8.32
CA ALA A 399 -27.69 15.62 7.84
C ALA A 399 -27.05 16.98 8.16
N ALA A 400 -26.37 17.10 9.31
CA ALA A 400 -25.67 18.31 9.70
C ALA A 400 -24.46 18.59 8.80
N LEU A 401 -23.66 17.54 8.55
CA LEU A 401 -22.50 17.62 7.65
C LEU A 401 -22.94 17.89 6.21
N GLN A 402 -23.99 17.24 5.71
CA GLN A 402 -24.47 17.50 4.36
C GLN A 402 -24.97 18.95 4.20
N ARG A 403 -25.72 19.48 5.17
CA ARG A 403 -26.12 20.91 5.16
C ARG A 403 -24.90 21.85 5.16
N ALA A 404 -23.85 21.52 5.90
CA ALA A 404 -22.61 22.29 5.88
C ALA A 404 -21.97 22.27 4.49
N ILE A 405 -21.86 21.09 3.89
CA ILE A 405 -21.32 20.90 2.54
C ILE A 405 -22.13 21.67 1.51
N ASP A 406 -23.46 21.61 1.56
CA ASP A 406 -24.33 22.28 0.61
C ASP A 406 -24.25 23.82 0.71
N THR A 407 -23.84 24.33 1.89
CA THR A 407 -23.90 25.75 2.20
C THR A 407 -22.56 26.46 2.14
N ARG A 408 -21.47 25.79 2.48
CA ARG A 408 -20.13 26.37 2.60
C ARG A 408 -19.13 25.62 1.75
N ARG A 409 -18.19 26.37 1.17
CA ARG A 409 -17.11 25.78 0.38
C ARG A 409 -16.04 25.14 1.25
N VAL A 410 -15.60 25.83 2.30
CA VAL A 410 -14.49 25.38 3.16
C VAL A 410 -15.01 25.03 4.55
N LEU A 411 -14.84 23.79 4.92
CA LEU A 411 -15.35 23.22 6.17
C LEU A 411 -14.21 22.69 7.02
N TYR A 412 -14.23 23.03 8.29
CA TYR A 412 -13.31 22.54 9.30
C TYR A 412 -14.03 21.60 10.25
N LEU A 413 -13.47 20.41 10.41
CA LEU A 413 -13.91 19.37 11.33
C LEU A 413 -12.94 19.35 12.53
N PRO A 414 -13.32 19.88 13.70
CA PRO A 414 -12.53 19.73 14.92
C PRO A 414 -12.38 18.28 15.34
N ILE A 415 -11.44 18.00 16.25
CA ILE A 415 -11.29 16.67 16.85
C ILE A 415 -12.65 16.12 17.28
N GLY A 416 -13.00 14.94 16.75
CA GLY A 416 -14.27 14.26 17.01
C GLY A 416 -14.49 13.05 16.15
N ARG A 417 -15.44 12.22 16.56
CA ARG A 417 -15.96 11.10 15.80
C ARG A 417 -17.34 11.45 15.26
N TYR A 418 -17.40 11.73 13.98
CA TYR A 418 -18.63 12.11 13.29
C TYR A 418 -19.29 10.84 12.74
N ARG A 419 -20.36 10.40 13.40
CA ARG A 419 -21.13 9.25 12.94
C ARG A 419 -21.92 9.63 11.70
N ILE A 420 -21.82 8.85 10.65
CA ILE A 420 -22.61 9.02 9.43
C ILE A 420 -23.35 7.71 9.12
N THR A 421 -24.53 7.81 8.54
CA THR A 421 -25.38 6.68 8.20
C THR A 421 -25.76 6.65 6.70
N ASP A 422 -25.37 7.65 5.96
CA ASP A 422 -25.54 7.77 4.52
C ASP A 422 -24.35 8.50 3.88
N THR A 423 -24.31 8.53 2.55
CA THR A 423 -23.26 9.17 1.76
C THR A 423 -23.25 10.69 1.96
N LEU A 424 -22.07 11.23 2.23
CA LEU A 424 -21.80 12.67 2.14
C LEU A 424 -21.35 12.99 0.70
N ARG A 425 -22.12 13.85 0.03
CA ARG A 425 -21.87 14.27 -1.36
C ARG A 425 -21.22 15.63 -1.40
N LEU A 426 -19.98 15.66 -1.87
CA LEU A 426 -19.22 16.89 -2.01
C LEU A 426 -19.66 17.64 -3.28
N ARG A 427 -19.68 18.97 -3.20
CA ARG A 427 -19.77 19.82 -4.38
C ARG A 427 -18.40 19.83 -5.11
N PRO A 428 -18.36 20.30 -6.38
CA PRO A 428 -17.12 20.31 -7.15
C PRO A 428 -15.97 21.11 -6.50
N ASP A 429 -16.29 22.06 -5.64
CA ASP A 429 -15.34 22.97 -4.99
C ASP A 429 -15.26 22.78 -3.47
N THR A 430 -15.86 21.76 -2.92
CA THR A 430 -15.86 21.49 -1.47
C THR A 430 -14.44 21.22 -0.96
N VAL A 431 -14.11 21.85 0.16
CA VAL A 431 -12.87 21.61 0.89
C VAL A 431 -13.18 21.15 2.30
N LEU A 432 -12.86 19.90 2.62
CA LEU A 432 -12.98 19.34 3.97
C LEU A 432 -11.60 19.33 4.64
N ILE A 433 -11.47 19.95 5.79
CA ILE A 433 -10.19 20.07 6.50
C ILE A 433 -10.37 19.58 7.93
N ALA A 434 -9.46 18.75 8.36
CA ALA A 434 -9.16 18.44 9.75
C ALA A 434 -7.67 18.70 10.01
N LEU A 435 -7.17 18.40 11.19
CA LEU A 435 -5.76 18.56 11.54
C LEU A 435 -5.09 17.25 11.98
N HIS A 436 -5.88 16.21 12.20
CA HIS A 436 -5.33 14.93 12.69
C HIS A 436 -6.27 13.76 12.31
N PRO A 437 -5.91 12.92 11.33
CA PRO A 437 -6.80 11.87 10.83
C PRO A 437 -7.08 10.75 11.85
N GLY A 438 -6.19 10.54 12.82
CA GLY A 438 -6.45 9.61 13.91
C GLY A 438 -7.46 10.11 14.94
N LEU A 439 -7.65 11.42 15.06
CA LEU A 439 -8.52 12.05 16.06
C LEU A 439 -9.80 12.65 15.47
N THR A 440 -9.79 12.97 14.19
CA THR A 440 -10.97 13.50 13.49
C THR A 440 -11.40 12.48 12.45
N GLN A 441 -12.51 11.81 12.72
CA GLN A 441 -12.96 10.67 11.93
C GLN A 441 -14.42 10.79 11.52
N LEU A 442 -14.69 10.50 10.24
CA LEU A 442 -16.03 10.11 9.80
C LEU A 442 -16.12 8.60 9.92
N PHE A 443 -17.14 8.11 10.60
CA PHE A 443 -17.29 6.68 10.73
C PHE A 443 -18.70 6.20 10.42
N LEU A 444 -18.75 5.02 9.83
CA LEU A 444 -19.96 4.31 9.46
C LEU A 444 -20.15 3.15 10.46
N PRO A 445 -21.26 3.13 11.22
CA PRO A 445 -21.55 1.99 12.09
C PRO A 445 -21.67 0.70 11.28
N ASP A 446 -21.29 -0.42 11.90
CA ASP A 446 -21.49 -1.72 11.32
C ASP A 446 -22.95 -2.00 11.03
N ALA A 447 -23.21 -2.79 10.00
CA ALA A 447 -24.54 -3.14 9.54
C ALA A 447 -25.47 -1.93 9.27
N SER A 448 -24.88 -0.81 8.85
CA SER A 448 -25.65 0.37 8.42
C SER A 448 -26.58 0.01 7.28
N PRO A 449 -27.92 0.19 7.42
CA PRO A 449 -28.87 -0.31 6.41
C PRO A 449 -28.62 0.21 5.00
N ALA A 450 -28.17 1.46 4.88
CA ALA A 450 -27.90 2.07 3.58
C ALA A 450 -26.69 1.44 2.85
N PHE A 451 -25.81 0.78 3.57
CA PHE A 451 -24.58 0.15 3.04
C PHE A 451 -24.60 -1.38 3.10
N GLY A 452 -25.71 -1.94 3.58
CA GLY A 452 -25.92 -3.38 3.65
C GLY A 452 -26.42 -3.98 2.36
N GLY A 453 -26.59 -5.31 2.39
CA GLY A 453 -27.08 -6.09 1.27
C GLY A 453 -26.07 -6.21 0.13
N VAL A 454 -26.60 -6.62 -1.03
CA VAL A 454 -25.83 -6.80 -2.27
C VAL A 454 -26.19 -5.69 -3.24
N GLY A 455 -25.21 -5.21 -4.00
CA GLY A 455 -25.44 -4.16 -5.00
C GLY A 455 -24.18 -3.38 -5.33
N GLY A 456 -24.32 -2.31 -6.09
CA GLY A 456 -23.22 -1.42 -6.45
C GLY A 456 -22.58 -0.76 -5.22
N ALA A 457 -21.35 -0.26 -5.40
CA ALA A 457 -20.66 0.49 -4.35
C ALA A 457 -21.48 1.68 -3.86
N LYS A 458 -21.36 1.96 -2.58
CA LYS A 458 -21.94 3.14 -1.94
C LYS A 458 -20.85 3.82 -1.11
N ALA A 459 -20.58 5.07 -1.43
CA ALA A 459 -19.50 5.81 -0.79
C ALA A 459 -19.92 6.38 0.57
N MET A 460 -18.98 6.41 1.52
CA MET A 460 -19.12 7.26 2.70
C MET A 460 -18.99 8.73 2.31
N VAL A 461 -17.94 9.06 1.56
CA VAL A 461 -17.70 10.38 0.99
C VAL A 461 -17.56 10.24 -0.52
N GLU A 462 -18.36 10.98 -1.25
CA GLU A 462 -18.38 10.98 -2.72
C GLU A 462 -18.11 12.38 -3.26
N SER A 463 -17.06 12.56 -4.05
CA SER A 463 -16.83 13.82 -4.75
C SER A 463 -17.76 13.98 -5.94
N ALA A 464 -18.08 15.23 -6.29
CA ALA A 464 -18.64 15.52 -7.61
C ALA A 464 -17.63 15.18 -8.72
N ARG A 465 -18.13 14.99 -9.93
CA ARG A 465 -17.28 14.81 -11.11
C ARG A 465 -16.59 16.12 -11.48
N GLY A 466 -15.28 16.07 -11.67
CA GLY A 466 -14.47 17.25 -12.00
C GLY A 466 -14.37 18.24 -10.82
N GLY A 467 -13.76 19.39 -11.08
CA GLY A 467 -13.59 20.43 -10.07
C GLY A 467 -12.41 20.20 -9.10
N PRO A 468 -12.07 21.22 -8.29
CA PRO A 468 -10.93 21.24 -7.40
C PRO A 468 -11.31 20.88 -5.95
N ALA A 469 -12.14 19.87 -5.73
CA ALA A 469 -12.48 19.43 -4.38
C ALA A 469 -11.21 19.02 -3.59
N MET A 470 -11.23 19.23 -2.27
CA MET A 470 -10.11 18.88 -1.41
C MET A 470 -10.58 18.16 -0.14
N VAL A 471 -9.81 17.17 0.30
CA VAL A 471 -9.96 16.50 1.60
C VAL A 471 -8.58 16.44 2.24
N SER A 472 -8.45 16.93 3.47
CA SER A 472 -7.16 16.98 4.17
C SER A 472 -7.25 16.57 5.62
N SER A 473 -6.30 15.75 6.06
CA SER A 473 -6.06 15.33 7.45
C SER A 473 -7.25 14.65 8.13
N LEU A 474 -8.02 13.89 7.37
CA LEU A 474 -9.26 13.25 7.82
C LEU A 474 -9.13 11.73 7.90
N GLY A 475 -9.70 11.13 8.92
CA GLY A 475 -9.87 9.68 9.03
C GLY A 475 -11.22 9.21 8.50
N LEU A 476 -11.23 8.11 7.76
CA LEU A 476 -12.45 7.45 7.29
C LEU A 476 -12.49 6.02 7.83
N TRP A 477 -13.60 5.66 8.44
CA TRP A 477 -13.81 4.31 8.95
C TRP A 477 -15.12 3.73 8.43
N ALA A 478 -15.03 2.79 7.51
CA ALA A 478 -16.19 2.20 6.84
C ALA A 478 -16.82 1.01 7.60
N GLY A 479 -16.36 0.71 8.82
CA GLY A 479 -16.82 -0.44 9.60
C GLY A 479 -16.32 -1.79 9.03
N VAL A 480 -16.72 -2.87 9.66
CA VAL A 480 -16.34 -4.24 9.26
C VAL A 480 -17.49 -5.03 8.64
N ALA A 481 -18.70 -4.53 8.70
CA ALA A 481 -19.92 -5.22 8.26
C ALA A 481 -20.80 -4.37 7.32
N ASN A 482 -20.19 -3.65 6.40
CA ASN A 482 -20.87 -2.81 5.41
C ASN A 482 -20.43 -3.20 3.99
N PRO A 483 -20.94 -4.28 3.41
CA PRO A 483 -20.38 -4.90 2.20
C PRO A 483 -20.41 -4.01 0.95
N ARG A 484 -21.28 -3.01 0.92
CA ARG A 484 -21.33 -2.05 -0.20
C ARG A 484 -20.47 -0.81 0.01
N ALA A 485 -19.88 -0.63 1.20
CA ALA A 485 -19.17 0.59 1.52
C ALA A 485 -17.84 0.71 0.74
N THR A 486 -17.61 1.90 0.20
CA THR A 486 -16.27 2.43 -0.10
C THR A 486 -16.08 3.68 0.76
N ALA A 487 -14.88 3.86 1.35
CA ALA A 487 -14.69 5.00 2.24
C ALA A 487 -14.67 6.31 1.46
N LEU A 488 -13.90 6.38 0.38
CA LEU A 488 -13.82 7.54 -0.51
C LEU A 488 -14.07 7.12 -1.97
N LEU A 489 -15.08 7.70 -2.61
CA LEU A 489 -15.29 7.60 -4.04
C LEU A 489 -14.94 8.94 -4.69
N TRP A 490 -13.84 8.96 -5.45
CA TRP A 490 -13.26 10.19 -5.97
C TRP A 490 -13.42 10.32 -7.49
N LYS A 491 -14.10 11.38 -7.90
CA LYS A 491 -14.37 11.72 -9.30
C LYS A 491 -13.93 13.14 -9.63
N ALA A 492 -13.27 13.82 -8.68
CA ALA A 492 -12.80 15.19 -8.84
C ALA A 492 -11.67 15.28 -9.85
N GLY A 493 -11.47 16.47 -10.43
CA GLY A 493 -10.56 16.69 -11.55
C GLY A 493 -9.09 16.87 -11.14
N GLU A 494 -8.25 17.20 -12.12
CA GLU A 494 -6.79 17.33 -11.97
C GLU A 494 -6.35 18.34 -10.88
N ALA A 495 -7.13 19.40 -10.66
CA ALA A 495 -6.83 20.40 -9.63
C ALA A 495 -7.29 20.01 -8.22
N SER A 496 -7.74 18.80 -8.00
CA SER A 496 -8.23 18.30 -6.71
C SER A 496 -7.10 17.78 -5.83
N LEU A 497 -7.38 17.66 -4.53
CA LEU A 497 -6.40 17.22 -3.53
C LEU A 497 -7.03 16.24 -2.53
N VAL A 498 -6.36 15.14 -2.30
CA VAL A 498 -6.56 14.27 -1.12
C VAL A 498 -5.22 14.18 -0.40
N ASN A 499 -5.14 14.74 0.80
CA ASN A 499 -3.89 14.84 1.55
C ASN A 499 -4.07 14.37 2.99
N ASP A 500 -3.11 13.60 3.50
CA ASP A 500 -3.08 13.13 4.89
C ASP A 500 -4.40 12.41 5.26
N LEU A 501 -4.86 11.53 4.35
CA LEU A 501 -6.08 10.73 4.53
C LEU A 501 -5.76 9.35 5.07
N SER A 502 -6.38 8.99 6.19
CA SER A 502 -6.28 7.65 6.78
C SER A 502 -7.59 6.89 6.60
N VAL A 503 -7.51 5.70 5.99
CA VAL A 503 -8.66 4.79 5.90
C VAL A 503 -8.36 3.54 6.73
N ARG A 504 -9.13 3.33 7.80
CA ARG A 504 -8.92 2.21 8.72
C ARG A 504 -10.22 1.54 9.10
N PHE A 505 -10.16 0.25 9.40
CA PHE A 505 -11.27 -0.49 9.99
C PHE A 505 -11.28 -0.38 11.54
N ASN A 506 -10.12 -0.16 12.15
CA ASN A 506 -10.00 -0.05 13.60
C ASN A 506 -10.23 1.42 14.02
N PRO A 507 -11.04 1.70 15.04
CA PRO A 507 -11.26 3.06 15.54
C PRO A 507 -9.98 3.77 15.97
N GLY A 508 -8.84 3.10 15.95
CA GLY A 508 -7.51 3.70 16.13
C GLY A 508 -7.36 4.40 17.46
N ALA A 509 -6.86 5.58 17.38
CA ALA A 509 -6.44 6.43 18.44
C ALA A 509 -7.56 7.08 19.30
N LEU A 510 -8.81 6.72 19.19
CA LEU A 510 -9.86 7.30 20.06
C LEU A 510 -10.08 6.45 21.31
N PRO A 511 -10.42 7.10 22.46
CA PRO A 511 -10.62 6.39 23.71
C PRO A 511 -11.62 5.24 23.57
N ALA A 512 -11.35 4.14 24.24
CA ALA A 512 -12.18 2.93 24.22
C ALA A 512 -13.65 3.13 24.63
N SER A 513 -13.97 4.21 25.34
CA SER A 513 -15.33 4.60 25.72
C SER A 513 -16.27 4.93 24.56
N GLY A 514 -15.78 4.89 23.35
CA GLY A 514 -16.54 5.23 22.17
C GLY A 514 -16.49 4.17 21.06
N ASN A 515 -16.07 2.96 21.32
CA ASN A 515 -16.13 1.91 20.32
C ASN A 515 -17.57 1.42 20.17
N PRO A 516 -18.36 1.95 19.22
CA PRO A 516 -19.69 1.45 19.02
C PRO A 516 -19.55 0.17 18.25
N THR A 517 -19.82 -0.93 18.87
CA THR A 517 -20.16 -2.14 18.15
C THR A 517 -19.06 -2.62 17.18
N ALA A 518 -17.93 -3.04 17.72
CA ALA A 518 -17.28 -4.14 17.05
C ALA A 518 -18.33 -5.24 16.93
N SER A 519 -18.76 -5.55 15.71
CA SER A 519 -19.60 -6.74 15.54
C SER A 519 -18.90 -7.90 16.22
N PRO A 520 -19.54 -8.63 17.14
CA PRO A 520 -18.90 -9.76 17.80
C PRO A 520 -18.46 -10.85 16.80
N THR A 521 -18.88 -10.73 15.55
CA THR A 521 -18.52 -11.62 14.45
C THR A 521 -18.24 -10.78 13.21
N PRO A 522 -16.99 -10.37 12.98
CA PRO A 522 -16.65 -9.67 11.74
C PRO A 522 -17.01 -10.56 10.55
N ARG A 523 -17.80 -10.02 9.64
CA ARG A 523 -18.07 -10.66 8.37
C ARG A 523 -17.00 -10.20 7.38
N PHE A 524 -16.33 -11.14 6.76
CA PHE A 524 -15.37 -10.87 5.70
C PHE A 524 -16.09 -10.82 4.34
N ASP A 525 -17.13 -10.00 4.25
CA ASP A 525 -17.98 -9.89 3.04
C ASP A 525 -17.25 -9.17 1.89
N GLY A 526 -15.99 -8.75 2.13
CA GLY A 526 -15.19 -8.04 1.14
C GLY A 526 -15.84 -6.70 0.79
N ARG A 527 -15.57 -5.67 1.58
CA ARG A 527 -16.03 -4.31 1.22
C ARG A 527 -15.46 -3.89 -0.12
N ARG A 528 -16.09 -2.92 -0.75
CA ARG A 528 -15.59 -2.23 -1.93
C ARG A 528 -14.23 -1.59 -1.61
N PRO A 529 -13.43 -1.17 -2.61
CA PRO A 529 -12.14 -0.54 -2.34
C PRO A 529 -12.22 0.57 -1.31
N SER A 530 -11.19 0.70 -0.47
CA SER A 530 -11.11 1.76 0.55
C SER A 530 -11.15 3.14 -0.09
N ILE A 531 -10.29 3.37 -1.07
CA ILE A 531 -10.27 4.58 -1.90
C ILE A 531 -10.50 4.15 -3.34
N TRP A 532 -11.53 4.67 -3.96
CA TRP A 532 -11.83 4.40 -5.35
C TRP A 532 -11.89 5.68 -6.17
N VAL A 533 -10.90 5.87 -7.04
CA VAL A 533 -10.85 6.96 -8.03
C VAL A 533 -11.42 6.44 -9.33
N THR A 534 -12.44 7.09 -9.86
CA THR A 534 -13.12 6.60 -11.07
C THR A 534 -13.84 7.72 -11.83
N ASP A 535 -14.48 7.37 -12.91
CA ASP A 535 -15.34 8.29 -13.66
C ASP A 535 -14.62 9.57 -14.13
N GLY A 536 -13.37 9.45 -14.55
CA GLY A 536 -12.55 10.58 -14.94
C GLY A 536 -11.95 11.35 -13.75
N GLY A 537 -11.91 10.76 -12.57
CA GLY A 537 -11.22 11.32 -11.40
C GLY A 537 -9.71 11.35 -11.57
N GLY A 538 -9.06 12.28 -10.88
CA GLY A 538 -7.59 12.45 -10.87
C GLY A 538 -7.18 13.43 -9.78
N GLY A 539 -6.07 14.15 -9.99
CA GLY A 539 -5.56 15.15 -9.04
C GLY A 539 -4.36 14.68 -8.21
N THR A 540 -4.12 15.34 -7.10
CA THR A 540 -3.00 15.07 -6.20
C THR A 540 -3.46 14.26 -4.99
N PHE A 541 -2.73 13.19 -4.70
CA PHE A 541 -2.91 12.32 -3.53
C PHE A 541 -1.59 12.28 -2.77
N ALA A 542 -1.55 12.77 -1.54
CA ALA A 542 -0.32 12.85 -0.76
C ALA A 542 -0.53 12.32 0.66
N ALA A 543 0.46 11.66 1.24
CA ALA A 543 0.40 11.09 2.59
C ALA A 543 -0.87 10.25 2.82
N ILE A 544 -1.12 9.29 1.95
CA ILE A 544 -2.29 8.41 2.06
C ILE A 544 -1.90 7.14 2.79
N TRP A 545 -2.67 6.77 3.80
CA TRP A 545 -2.51 5.48 4.47
C TRP A 545 -3.83 4.74 4.58
N SER A 546 -3.86 3.55 4.01
CA SER A 546 -5.02 2.66 4.01
C SER A 546 -4.65 1.27 4.50
N PRO A 547 -4.61 1.01 5.81
CA PRO A 547 -4.44 -0.32 6.39
C PRO A 547 -5.80 -0.94 6.72
N ASP A 548 -6.56 -1.36 5.72
CA ASP A 548 -7.95 -1.81 5.86
C ASP A 548 -8.17 -3.26 5.38
N THR A 549 -8.01 -4.21 6.28
CA THR A 549 -8.03 -5.65 6.00
C THR A 549 -9.34 -6.18 5.41
N ILE A 550 -10.43 -5.44 5.46
CA ILE A 550 -11.74 -5.91 5.02
C ILE A 550 -12.04 -5.48 3.58
N ALA A 551 -11.47 -4.39 3.12
CA ALA A 551 -11.73 -3.88 1.78
C ALA A 551 -11.07 -4.73 0.69
N GLN A 552 -11.67 -4.77 -0.48
CA GLN A 552 -11.15 -5.47 -1.65
C GLN A 552 -9.78 -4.97 -2.06
N ALA A 553 -9.59 -3.65 -2.04
CA ALA A 553 -8.34 -2.99 -2.41
C ALA A 553 -8.14 -1.71 -1.60
N GLY A 554 -6.89 -1.30 -1.45
CA GLY A 554 -6.54 -0.07 -0.78
C GLY A 554 -6.78 1.15 -1.64
N PHE A 555 -6.08 1.22 -2.74
CA PHE A 555 -6.14 2.31 -3.69
C PHE A 555 -6.52 1.78 -5.08
N TYR A 556 -7.75 1.98 -5.46
CA TYR A 556 -8.29 1.51 -6.73
C TYR A 556 -8.55 2.70 -7.66
N VAL A 557 -7.94 2.69 -8.84
CA VAL A 557 -8.17 3.69 -9.87
C VAL A 557 -8.77 3.01 -11.08
N SER A 558 -9.88 3.53 -11.61
CA SER A 558 -10.49 3.00 -12.82
C SER A 558 -11.04 4.08 -13.75
N ASP A 559 -11.13 3.76 -15.03
CA ASP A 559 -11.83 4.53 -16.04
C ASP A 559 -11.48 6.02 -16.04
N THR A 560 -10.18 6.33 -16.07
CA THR A 560 -9.70 7.71 -16.08
C THR A 560 -8.45 7.92 -16.93
N THR A 561 -8.46 9.04 -17.64
CA THR A 561 -7.27 9.60 -18.32
C THR A 561 -6.85 10.94 -17.74
N THR A 562 -7.56 11.42 -16.71
CA THR A 562 -7.18 12.61 -15.96
C THR A 562 -5.89 12.34 -15.20
N PRO A 563 -4.88 13.21 -15.29
CA PRO A 563 -3.63 13.01 -14.60
C PRO A 563 -3.80 12.82 -13.09
N GLY A 564 -3.07 11.84 -12.56
CA GLY A 564 -3.00 11.58 -11.12
C GLY A 564 -1.57 11.59 -10.62
N HIS A 565 -1.35 12.29 -9.52
CA HIS A 565 -0.05 12.43 -8.86
C HIS A 565 -0.15 11.87 -7.45
N VAL A 566 0.50 10.74 -7.21
CA VAL A 566 0.49 10.09 -5.90
C VAL A 566 1.87 10.24 -5.27
N TYR A 567 1.92 10.91 -4.12
CA TYR A 567 3.13 11.15 -3.35
C TYR A 567 2.98 10.48 -1.99
N GLU A 568 3.75 9.43 -1.76
CA GLU A 568 3.71 8.64 -0.56
C GLU A 568 2.31 8.06 -0.24
N LEU A 569 2.08 6.90 -0.79
CA LEU A 569 0.92 6.07 -0.53
C LEU A 569 1.37 4.83 0.22
N SER A 570 0.79 4.56 1.38
CA SER A 570 0.85 3.26 2.02
C SER A 570 -0.52 2.58 1.89
N ALA A 571 -0.57 1.55 1.05
CA ALA A 571 -1.73 0.66 0.95
C ALA A 571 -1.36 -0.69 1.56
N GLU A 572 -2.06 -1.08 2.63
CA GLU A 572 -1.65 -2.18 3.48
C GLU A 572 -2.83 -3.04 3.90
N HIS A 573 -2.60 -4.35 3.96
CA HIS A 573 -3.48 -5.29 4.63
C HIS A 573 -4.86 -5.44 3.98
N HIS A 574 -4.99 -5.19 2.68
CA HIS A 574 -6.28 -5.36 2.00
C HIS A 574 -6.53 -6.81 1.61
N TYR A 575 -7.80 -7.13 1.48
CA TYR A 575 -8.20 -8.52 1.33
C TYR A 575 -7.83 -9.11 -0.04
N ARG A 576 -7.79 -8.31 -1.12
CA ARG A 576 -7.52 -8.81 -2.46
C ARG A 576 -6.34 -8.14 -3.16
N ALA A 577 -6.17 -6.85 -3.02
CA ALA A 577 -5.10 -6.12 -3.66
C ALA A 577 -4.79 -4.83 -2.91
N GLU A 578 -3.55 -4.37 -2.98
CA GLU A 578 -3.21 -3.08 -2.39
C GLU A 578 -3.48 -1.94 -3.36
N ILE A 579 -2.92 -2.01 -4.57
CA ILE A 579 -3.11 -1.00 -5.62
C ILE A 579 -3.68 -1.67 -6.86
N VAL A 580 -4.74 -1.11 -7.43
CA VAL A 580 -5.33 -1.56 -8.69
C VAL A 580 -5.49 -0.39 -9.65
N LEU A 581 -5.01 -0.56 -10.89
CA LEU A 581 -5.23 0.37 -11.99
C LEU A 581 -5.98 -0.36 -13.11
N ASP A 582 -7.17 0.12 -13.49
CA ASP A 582 -7.99 -0.51 -14.51
C ASP A 582 -8.52 0.54 -15.52
N HIS A 583 -8.06 0.53 -16.76
CA HIS A 583 -8.33 1.58 -17.76
C HIS A 583 -7.84 2.97 -17.29
N VAL A 584 -6.57 3.06 -16.91
CA VAL A 584 -5.96 4.27 -16.35
C VAL A 584 -4.83 4.77 -17.25
N GLU A 585 -4.78 6.08 -17.47
CA GLU A 585 -3.69 6.71 -18.21
C GLU A 585 -3.12 7.94 -17.48
N ASN A 586 -1.84 8.21 -17.69
CA ASN A 586 -1.17 9.44 -17.24
C ASN A 586 -1.06 9.58 -15.71
N TRP A 587 -0.75 8.50 -15.02
CA TRP A 587 -0.59 8.49 -13.57
C TRP A 587 0.87 8.26 -13.15
N GLU A 588 1.23 8.86 -12.02
CA GLU A 588 2.51 8.61 -11.38
C GLU A 588 2.33 8.30 -9.89
N PHE A 589 3.10 7.31 -9.45
CA PHE A 589 3.20 6.88 -8.07
C PHE A 589 4.65 7.05 -7.63
N LEU A 590 4.90 8.02 -6.76
CA LEU A 590 6.21 8.32 -6.22
C LEU A 590 6.24 7.94 -4.75
N ALA A 591 7.16 7.07 -4.38
CA ALA A 591 7.25 6.44 -3.07
C ALA A 591 5.97 5.69 -2.64
N PRO A 592 5.36 4.85 -3.49
CA PRO A 592 4.28 4.01 -3.02
C PRO A 592 4.83 2.83 -2.23
N GLN A 593 4.15 2.49 -1.14
CA GLN A 593 4.38 1.31 -0.34
C GLN A 593 3.16 0.39 -0.38
N THR A 594 3.42 -0.92 -0.46
CA THR A 594 2.39 -1.94 -0.29
C THR A 594 2.85 -2.97 0.73
N GLU A 595 1.96 -3.37 1.63
CA GLU A 595 2.28 -4.36 2.65
C GLU A 595 1.17 -5.39 2.79
N GLN A 596 1.56 -6.66 2.89
CA GLN A 596 0.66 -7.77 3.14
C GLN A 596 1.08 -8.51 4.41
N GLU A 597 0.13 -8.73 5.30
CA GLU A 597 0.35 -9.43 6.54
C GLU A 597 -0.43 -10.74 6.63
N ILE A 598 -0.06 -11.54 7.63
CA ILE A 598 -0.61 -12.88 7.84
C ILE A 598 -2.12 -12.91 8.10
N ALA A 599 -2.66 -11.84 8.67
CA ALA A 599 -4.07 -11.74 9.04
C ALA A 599 -4.96 -11.30 7.87
N ASP A 600 -4.36 -10.89 6.79
CA ASP A 600 -5.01 -10.24 5.65
C ASP A 600 -5.43 -11.27 4.60
N GLY A 601 -5.88 -10.80 3.45
CA GLY A 601 -6.17 -11.68 2.34
C GLY A 601 -4.90 -12.41 1.88
N VAL A 602 -4.84 -13.69 2.11
CA VAL A 602 -3.64 -14.51 1.81
C VAL A 602 -3.24 -14.51 0.35
N ASN A 603 -4.15 -14.11 -0.51
CA ASN A 603 -3.96 -14.00 -1.96
C ASN A 603 -3.86 -12.55 -2.43
N ALA A 604 -3.76 -11.60 -1.50
CA ALA A 604 -3.65 -10.20 -1.86
C ALA A 604 -2.39 -9.96 -2.68
N ILE A 605 -2.54 -9.20 -3.76
CA ILE A 605 -1.43 -8.80 -4.61
C ILE A 605 -1.04 -7.35 -4.33
N SER A 606 0.24 -7.05 -4.42
CA SER A 606 0.72 -5.69 -4.19
C SER A 606 0.17 -4.71 -5.21
N THR A 607 0.33 -4.99 -6.51
CA THR A 607 -0.16 -4.09 -7.56
C THR A 607 -0.69 -4.87 -8.76
N GLU A 608 -1.84 -4.46 -9.27
CA GLU A 608 -2.39 -4.96 -10.50
C GLU A 608 -2.72 -3.83 -11.47
N MET A 609 -2.33 -4.00 -12.74
CA MET A 609 -2.62 -3.05 -13.81
C MET A 609 -3.34 -3.74 -14.96
N ARG A 610 -4.48 -3.20 -15.36
CA ARG A 610 -5.28 -3.67 -16.50
C ARG A 610 -5.53 -2.54 -17.47
N ASN A 611 -5.33 -2.78 -18.76
CA ASN A 611 -5.63 -1.82 -19.83
C ASN A 611 -5.11 -0.40 -19.51
N SER A 612 -3.96 -0.31 -18.85
CA SER A 612 -3.44 0.96 -18.33
C SER A 612 -2.16 1.35 -19.04
N HIS A 613 -1.99 2.66 -19.27
CA HIS A 613 -0.92 3.17 -20.10
C HIS A 613 -0.31 4.45 -19.54
N ASN A 614 0.97 4.70 -19.86
CA ASN A 614 1.71 5.87 -19.41
C ASN A 614 1.68 6.03 -17.88
N ILE A 615 2.14 5.00 -17.19
CA ILE A 615 2.20 4.95 -15.72
C ILE A 615 3.66 4.95 -15.26
N LEU A 616 3.96 5.72 -14.24
CA LEU A 616 5.26 5.71 -13.56
C LEU A 616 5.10 5.20 -12.12
N PHE A 617 5.91 4.21 -11.77
CA PHE A 617 6.19 3.84 -10.38
C PHE A 617 7.64 4.13 -10.08
N ALA A 618 7.89 4.97 -9.07
CA ALA A 618 9.26 5.32 -8.66
C ALA A 618 9.42 5.19 -7.14
N ASN A 619 10.57 4.66 -6.70
CA ASN A 619 10.82 4.28 -5.31
C ASN A 619 9.67 3.41 -4.76
N TYR A 620 9.32 2.37 -5.50
CA TYR A 620 8.25 1.46 -5.11
C TYR A 620 8.77 0.41 -4.13
N HIS A 621 8.17 0.41 -2.96
CA HIS A 621 8.46 -0.56 -1.91
C HIS A 621 7.27 -1.50 -1.71
N GLY A 622 7.39 -2.73 -2.20
CA GLY A 622 6.39 -3.76 -2.01
C GLY A 622 6.92 -4.88 -1.13
N TYR A 623 6.22 -5.20 -0.06
CA TYR A 623 6.62 -6.31 0.78
C TYR A 623 5.45 -7.12 1.35
N ARG A 624 5.78 -8.33 1.76
CA ARG A 624 4.85 -9.30 2.31
C ARG A 624 5.39 -9.80 3.64
N VAL A 625 4.78 -9.34 4.72
CA VAL A 625 5.20 -9.62 6.09
C VAL A 625 4.54 -10.90 6.59
N ALA A 626 4.89 -12.02 5.99
CA ALA A 626 4.22 -13.24 6.41
C ALA A 626 5.07 -14.49 6.18
N ARG A 627 5.77 -14.90 7.20
CA ARG A 627 6.60 -16.12 7.18
C ARG A 627 5.81 -17.40 6.90
N SER A 628 4.54 -17.40 7.21
CA SER A 628 3.65 -18.54 7.13
C SER A 628 2.77 -18.54 5.89
N LEU A 629 2.78 -17.50 5.09
CA LEU A 629 2.09 -17.48 3.79
C LEU A 629 2.94 -18.19 2.74
N GLY A 630 2.28 -18.93 1.86
CA GLY A 630 2.92 -19.49 0.70
C GLY A 630 3.41 -18.41 -0.27
N PRO A 631 4.26 -18.79 -1.23
CA PRO A 631 4.74 -17.87 -2.24
C PRO A 631 3.59 -17.38 -3.13
N MET A 632 3.66 -16.11 -3.52
CA MET A 632 2.83 -15.56 -4.60
C MET A 632 3.62 -15.61 -5.91
N ASP A 633 2.91 -15.76 -7.00
CA ASP A 633 3.53 -15.85 -8.32
C ASP A 633 4.14 -14.53 -8.80
N ALA A 634 3.69 -13.38 -8.29
CA ALA A 634 4.29 -12.08 -8.51
C ALA A 634 3.81 -11.03 -7.50
N ALA A 635 4.59 -9.97 -7.30
CA ALA A 635 4.16 -8.77 -6.58
C ALA A 635 3.28 -7.87 -7.47
N VAL A 636 3.63 -7.75 -8.74
CA VAL A 636 2.95 -6.90 -9.72
C VAL A 636 2.45 -7.75 -10.89
N LYS A 637 1.18 -7.59 -11.26
CA LYS A 637 0.62 -8.22 -12.45
C LYS A 637 0.15 -7.18 -13.47
N LEU A 638 0.50 -7.42 -14.73
CA LEU A 638 0.14 -6.57 -15.86
C LEU A 638 -0.75 -7.34 -16.83
N TYR A 639 -1.86 -6.73 -17.22
CA TYR A 639 -2.79 -7.22 -18.23
C TYR A 639 -3.01 -6.13 -19.27
N ASN A 640 -2.71 -6.40 -20.51
CA ASN A 640 -2.93 -5.47 -21.62
C ASN A 640 -2.48 -4.04 -21.30
N SER A 641 -1.38 -3.90 -20.58
CA SER A 641 -0.85 -2.62 -20.12
C SER A 641 0.51 -2.37 -20.73
N GLY A 642 0.86 -1.09 -20.95
CA GLY A 642 2.13 -0.74 -21.59
C GLY A 642 2.48 0.73 -21.44
N GLY A 643 3.73 1.09 -21.76
CA GLY A 643 4.25 2.40 -21.41
C GLY A 643 4.40 2.56 -19.90
N ILE A 644 4.58 1.45 -19.20
CA ILE A 644 4.77 1.44 -17.75
C ILE A 644 6.26 1.60 -17.46
N ARG A 645 6.61 2.52 -16.63
CA ARG A 645 7.99 2.80 -16.21
C ARG A 645 8.14 2.46 -14.74
N PHE A 646 8.99 1.50 -14.43
CA PHE A 646 9.42 1.22 -13.06
C PHE A 646 10.80 1.81 -12.83
N ARG A 647 10.95 2.57 -11.75
CA ARG A 647 12.20 3.21 -11.32
C ARG A 647 12.41 2.93 -9.86
N ASN A 648 13.59 2.43 -9.52
CA ASN A 648 13.94 2.13 -8.14
C ASN A 648 12.88 1.27 -7.47
N VAL A 649 12.97 -0.02 -7.67
CA VAL A 649 11.99 -1.00 -7.16
C VAL A 649 12.65 -1.84 -6.09
N HIS A 650 11.96 -1.98 -4.97
CA HIS A 650 12.31 -2.83 -3.85
C HIS A 650 11.13 -3.76 -3.52
N ILE A 651 11.24 -5.03 -3.91
CA ILE A 651 10.23 -6.05 -3.64
C ILE A 651 10.82 -7.05 -2.66
N ASN A 652 10.26 -7.11 -1.47
CA ASN A 652 10.78 -7.95 -0.44
C ASN A 652 9.67 -8.66 0.36
N ALA A 653 10.07 -9.62 1.16
CA ALA A 653 9.16 -10.48 1.86
C ALA A 653 8.89 -10.09 3.29
N GLU A 654 9.76 -9.38 3.87
CA GLU A 654 9.65 -8.99 5.27
C GLU A 654 10.19 -7.58 5.42
N SER A 655 9.50 -6.77 6.19
CA SER A 655 10.02 -5.48 6.60
C SER A 655 11.37 -5.65 7.31
N GLY A 656 12.37 -4.92 6.87
CA GLY A 656 13.63 -4.84 7.58
C GLY A 656 13.41 -4.09 8.89
N PHE A 657 13.84 -4.68 10.02
CA PHE A 657 13.93 -3.93 11.26
C PHE A 657 15.36 -3.40 11.41
N ALA A 658 15.51 -2.13 11.72
CA ALA A 658 16.76 -1.65 12.23
C ALA A 658 16.93 -2.16 13.67
N SER A 659 18.03 -2.81 13.98
CA SER A 659 18.47 -2.91 15.36
C SER A 659 19.42 -1.74 15.62
N CYS A 660 19.10 -0.95 16.61
CA CYS A 660 19.89 0.19 17.01
C CYS A 660 20.55 -0.07 18.35
N ASP A 661 21.80 0.32 18.46
CA ASP A 661 22.56 0.28 19.71
C ASP A 661 23.29 1.62 19.93
N ALA A 662 24.11 1.70 20.95
CA ALA A 662 24.91 2.91 21.24
C ALA A 662 25.90 3.28 20.13
N LYS A 663 26.13 2.41 19.13
CA LYS A 663 27.02 2.62 17.99
C LYS A 663 26.27 2.99 16.71
N GLY A 664 24.95 3.00 16.74
CA GLY A 664 24.09 3.29 15.59
C GLY A 664 23.12 2.17 15.25
N CYS A 665 22.41 2.34 14.15
CA CYS A 665 21.40 1.39 13.69
C CYS A 665 21.94 0.53 12.55
N GLY A 666 21.80 -0.80 12.69
CA GLY A 666 22.00 -1.75 11.60
C GLY A 666 20.66 -2.32 11.17
N THR A 667 20.43 -2.49 9.89
CA THR A 667 19.21 -3.15 9.44
C THR A 667 19.38 -4.65 9.33
N PHE A 668 18.39 -5.38 9.79
CA PHE A 668 18.19 -6.76 9.36
C PHE A 668 17.38 -6.77 8.08
N THR A 669 18.02 -6.98 6.96
CA THR A 669 17.32 -7.56 5.83
C THR A 669 17.03 -9.02 6.16
N ARG A 670 15.82 -9.32 6.50
CA ARG A 670 15.40 -10.70 6.48
C ARG A 670 15.22 -11.09 5.02
N ALA A 671 16.18 -11.84 4.51
CA ALA A 671 15.99 -12.52 3.24
C ALA A 671 14.88 -13.55 3.42
N SER A 672 13.65 -13.18 3.17
CA SER A 672 12.60 -14.17 3.05
C SER A 672 12.79 -14.95 1.76
N LYS A 673 12.62 -16.25 1.86
CA LYS A 673 12.76 -17.15 0.72
C LYS A 673 11.54 -17.14 -0.20
N TYR A 674 10.38 -16.58 0.20
CA TYR A 674 9.13 -17.01 -0.40
C TYR A 674 8.01 -16.01 -0.70
N PRO A 675 8.03 -14.71 -0.51
CA PRO A 675 6.77 -13.98 -0.61
C PRO A 675 6.30 -13.78 -2.04
N PHE A 676 7.25 -13.54 -2.94
CA PHE A 676 6.97 -13.44 -4.36
C PHE A 676 8.02 -14.24 -5.13
N GLU A 677 7.60 -15.08 -6.06
CA GLU A 677 8.54 -15.77 -6.96
C GLU A 677 9.12 -14.79 -7.99
N ASN A 678 8.30 -13.88 -8.46
CA ASN A 678 8.67 -12.86 -9.42
C ASN A 678 8.29 -11.47 -8.89
N ALA A 679 9.06 -10.45 -9.26
CA ALA A 679 8.65 -9.07 -9.00
C ALA A 679 7.44 -8.71 -9.85
N ILE A 680 7.52 -8.98 -11.17
CA ILE A 680 6.48 -8.57 -12.12
C ILE A 680 6.17 -9.74 -13.06
N ARG A 681 4.88 -9.95 -13.33
CA ARG A 681 4.39 -10.81 -14.41
C ARG A 681 3.54 -10.02 -15.40
N ASP A 682 3.93 -10.05 -16.63
CA ASP A 682 3.10 -9.56 -17.73
C ASP A 682 2.32 -10.74 -18.33
N LEU A 683 1.08 -10.83 -17.98
CA LEU A 683 0.23 -11.95 -18.33
C LEU A 683 -0.26 -11.89 -19.78
N THR A 684 -0.24 -10.70 -20.38
CA THR A 684 -0.58 -10.54 -21.80
C THR A 684 0.55 -11.01 -22.70
N ARG A 685 1.81 -10.71 -22.32
CA ARG A 685 3.00 -11.10 -23.08
C ARG A 685 3.55 -12.46 -22.67
N GLY A 686 3.09 -13.01 -21.54
CA GLY A 686 3.62 -14.25 -20.98
C GLY A 686 5.07 -14.13 -20.51
N THR A 687 5.45 -12.95 -20.03
CA THR A 687 6.81 -12.64 -19.57
C THR A 687 6.85 -12.35 -18.08
N GLU A 688 8.01 -12.56 -17.48
CA GLU A 688 8.19 -12.35 -16.03
C GLU A 688 9.55 -11.71 -15.74
N VAL A 689 9.60 -10.96 -14.65
CA VAL A 689 10.80 -10.36 -14.08
C VAL A 689 11.03 -10.96 -12.72
N ARG A 690 12.15 -11.66 -12.55
CA ARG A 690 12.52 -12.35 -11.31
C ARG A 690 13.34 -11.49 -10.37
N GLU A 691 14.08 -10.54 -10.92
CA GLU A 691 14.80 -9.56 -10.12
C GLU A 691 13.83 -8.73 -9.30
N ARG A 692 14.10 -8.59 -8.02
CA ARG A 692 13.25 -7.89 -7.05
C ARG A 692 13.80 -6.54 -6.63
N GLU A 693 15.07 -6.31 -6.93
CA GLU A 693 15.79 -5.09 -6.67
C GLU A 693 16.37 -4.60 -7.98
N PHE A 694 15.85 -3.49 -8.51
CA PHE A 694 16.36 -2.93 -9.74
C PHE A 694 16.06 -1.43 -9.87
N ALA A 695 16.96 -0.73 -10.56
CA ALA A 695 16.84 0.71 -10.76
C ALA A 695 15.91 1.07 -11.92
N ARG A 696 15.81 0.21 -12.95
CA ARG A 696 15.08 0.59 -14.15
C ARG A 696 14.48 -0.61 -14.88
N LEU A 697 13.21 -0.48 -15.23
CA LEU A 697 12.52 -1.35 -16.17
C LEU A 697 11.48 -0.55 -16.95
N ASP A 698 11.47 -0.67 -18.26
CA ASP A 698 10.47 -0.07 -19.14
C ASP A 698 9.63 -1.18 -19.81
N VAL A 699 8.34 -1.20 -19.50
CA VAL A 699 7.38 -2.06 -20.17
C VAL A 699 6.84 -1.30 -21.38
N SER A 700 7.30 -1.66 -22.55
CA SER A 700 6.91 -0.99 -23.80
C SER A 700 5.39 -0.98 -24.00
N PRO A 701 4.81 0.00 -24.69
CA PRO A 701 3.45 -0.08 -25.16
C PRO A 701 3.24 -1.40 -25.90
N ALA A 702 2.10 -2.05 -25.72
CA ALA A 702 1.77 -3.24 -26.48
C ALA A 702 1.84 -2.88 -27.97
N ALA A 703 2.88 -3.33 -28.67
CA ALA A 703 2.80 -3.34 -30.10
C ALA A 703 1.60 -4.21 -30.48
N PRO A 704 0.76 -3.80 -31.43
CA PRO A 704 -0.19 -4.74 -31.99
C PRO A 704 0.62 -5.95 -32.41
N SER A 705 0.24 -7.11 -31.95
CA SER A 705 0.88 -8.40 -32.05
C SER A 705 1.42 -8.67 -33.46
N ALA A 706 2.67 -8.31 -33.68
CA ALA A 706 3.44 -8.80 -34.81
C ALA A 706 4.82 -9.15 -34.24
N SER A 707 5.06 -10.44 -34.10
CA SER A 707 6.32 -11.06 -33.78
C SER A 707 6.70 -11.04 -32.28
N ALA A 708 5.97 -11.82 -31.46
CA ALA A 708 6.63 -12.48 -30.36
C ALA A 708 7.79 -13.31 -30.94
N VAL A 709 9.01 -13.06 -30.43
CA VAL A 709 10.11 -14.02 -30.58
C VAL A 709 9.57 -15.34 -30.04
N PRO A 710 9.65 -16.45 -30.77
CA PRO A 710 9.10 -17.70 -30.26
C PRO A 710 9.90 -18.11 -29.02
N GLN A 711 9.34 -17.90 -27.85
CA GLN A 711 9.53 -18.92 -26.81
C GLN A 711 9.19 -20.25 -27.49
N THR A 712 9.97 -21.26 -27.25
CA THR A 712 9.66 -22.62 -27.73
C THR A 712 8.21 -22.86 -27.43
N ALA A 713 7.35 -22.75 -28.48
CA ALA A 713 5.91 -22.73 -28.34
C ALA A 713 5.53 -23.97 -27.53
N ILE A 714 4.91 -23.78 -26.38
CA ILE A 714 4.31 -24.90 -25.66
C ILE A 714 3.38 -25.56 -26.65
N PRO A 715 3.57 -26.84 -26.98
CA PRO A 715 2.74 -27.50 -27.97
C PRO A 715 1.28 -27.39 -27.52
N VAL A 716 0.43 -26.91 -28.38
CA VAL A 716 -1.02 -26.82 -28.16
C VAL A 716 -1.70 -27.91 -28.93
N THR A 717 -2.50 -28.70 -28.26
CA THR A 717 -3.27 -29.75 -28.92
C THR A 717 -4.26 -29.14 -29.92
N ALA A 718 -4.30 -29.67 -31.10
CA ALA A 718 -5.22 -29.23 -32.15
C ALA A 718 -6.68 -29.28 -31.66
N GLY A 719 -7.43 -28.21 -31.88
CA GLY A 719 -8.81 -28.07 -31.42
C GLY A 719 -8.97 -27.41 -30.05
N VAL A 720 -7.89 -27.18 -29.30
CA VAL A 720 -7.92 -26.34 -28.10
C VAL A 720 -8.06 -24.88 -28.53
N ILE A 721 -9.12 -24.22 -28.08
CA ILE A 721 -9.47 -22.87 -28.51
C ILE A 721 -9.57 -21.98 -27.26
N LYS A 722 -8.80 -20.89 -27.22
CA LYS A 722 -8.97 -19.86 -26.20
C LYS A 722 -10.29 -19.10 -26.44
N ARG A 723 -11.15 -19.03 -25.45
CA ARG A 723 -12.48 -18.40 -25.53
C ARG A 723 -12.51 -17.03 -24.86
N ALA A 724 -11.78 -16.90 -23.77
CA ALA A 724 -11.68 -15.65 -23.01
C ALA A 724 -10.36 -15.61 -22.26
N GLY A 725 -9.96 -14.42 -21.83
CA GLY A 725 -8.75 -14.19 -21.04
C GLY A 725 -8.82 -12.86 -20.30
N GLY A 726 -7.74 -12.57 -19.58
CA GLY A 726 -7.66 -11.35 -18.77
C GLY A 726 -8.25 -11.52 -17.36
N PHE A 727 -8.47 -12.74 -16.92
CA PHE A 727 -8.84 -13.04 -15.53
C PHE A 727 -7.60 -13.01 -14.64
N HIS A 728 -7.83 -12.76 -13.36
CA HIS A 728 -6.72 -12.73 -12.40
C HIS A 728 -6.49 -14.11 -11.77
N SER A 729 -7.55 -14.69 -11.23
CA SER A 729 -7.50 -16.00 -10.59
C SER A 729 -8.83 -16.72 -10.75
N ILE A 730 -8.92 -17.55 -11.76
CA ILE A 730 -10.12 -18.35 -11.94
C ILE A 730 -10.17 -19.44 -10.88
N ALA A 731 -11.28 -19.50 -10.17
CA ALA A 731 -11.59 -20.56 -9.22
C ALA A 731 -13.07 -20.94 -9.32
N GLY A 732 -13.39 -22.19 -9.08
CA GLY A 732 -14.74 -22.69 -9.08
C GLY A 732 -15.48 -22.53 -10.42
N ALA A 733 -16.03 -23.59 -10.92
CA ALA A 733 -16.82 -23.55 -12.13
C ALA A 733 -17.98 -24.56 -12.09
N ALA A 734 -19.07 -24.21 -12.70
CA ALA A 734 -20.21 -25.09 -12.84
C ALA A 734 -20.89 -24.89 -14.20
N VAL A 735 -21.63 -25.90 -14.65
CA VAL A 735 -22.35 -25.90 -15.92
C VAL A 735 -23.83 -26.12 -15.65
N ASP A 736 -24.68 -25.26 -16.24
CA ASP A 736 -26.12 -25.40 -16.15
C ASP A 736 -26.67 -26.54 -17.04
N ARG A 737 -27.99 -26.75 -17.00
CA ARG A 737 -28.63 -27.77 -17.81
C ARG A 737 -28.52 -27.51 -19.30
N SER A 738 -28.39 -26.23 -19.68
CA SER A 738 -28.24 -25.83 -21.09
C SER A 738 -26.82 -25.96 -21.61
N GLY A 739 -25.88 -26.32 -20.72
CA GLY A 739 -24.47 -26.47 -21.06
C GLY A 739 -23.66 -25.18 -20.97
N ASN A 740 -24.25 -24.10 -20.44
CA ASN A 740 -23.54 -22.85 -20.22
C ASN A 740 -22.60 -22.98 -18.99
N LEU A 741 -21.42 -22.42 -19.11
CA LEU A 741 -20.42 -22.40 -18.03
C LEU A 741 -20.60 -21.15 -17.18
N PHE A 742 -20.45 -21.32 -15.88
CA PHE A 742 -20.30 -20.23 -14.92
C PHE A 742 -19.00 -20.45 -14.14
N PHE A 743 -18.24 -19.38 -13.85
CA PHE A 743 -16.99 -19.46 -13.12
C PHE A 743 -16.69 -18.15 -12.38
N ILE A 744 -15.75 -18.20 -11.46
CA ILE A 744 -15.36 -17.10 -10.60
C ILE A 744 -14.00 -16.57 -11.04
N ASP A 745 -13.86 -15.25 -11.15
CA ASP A 745 -12.56 -14.59 -11.00
C ASP A 745 -12.47 -14.10 -9.55
N ARG A 746 -11.71 -14.80 -8.78
CA ARG A 746 -11.71 -14.71 -7.34
C ARG A 746 -11.15 -13.40 -6.82
N SER A 747 -10.02 -12.95 -7.35
CA SER A 747 -9.37 -11.72 -6.90
C SER A 747 -10.23 -10.47 -7.14
N PHE A 748 -11.07 -10.50 -8.16
CA PHE A 748 -12.05 -9.44 -8.45
C PHE A 748 -13.43 -9.73 -7.89
N GLN A 749 -13.62 -10.89 -7.26
CA GLN A 749 -14.90 -11.31 -6.73
C GLN A 749 -16.03 -11.30 -7.77
N ARG A 750 -15.68 -11.56 -9.03
CA ARG A 750 -16.61 -11.54 -10.15
C ARG A 750 -17.06 -12.95 -10.53
N ILE A 751 -18.33 -13.07 -10.90
CA ILE A 751 -18.87 -14.30 -11.44
C ILE A 751 -19.18 -14.05 -12.90
N TYR A 752 -18.59 -14.87 -13.75
CA TYR A 752 -18.79 -14.81 -15.20
C TYR A 752 -19.64 -15.97 -15.67
N GLY A 753 -20.41 -15.74 -16.75
CA GLY A 753 -21.05 -16.77 -17.55
C GLY A 753 -20.42 -16.83 -18.93
N TRP A 754 -20.35 -18.03 -19.50
CA TRP A 754 -19.97 -18.22 -20.90
C TRP A 754 -20.92 -19.17 -21.61
N SER A 755 -21.35 -18.78 -22.79
CA SER A 755 -22.15 -19.63 -23.66
C SER A 755 -21.62 -19.55 -25.10
N GLY A 756 -21.90 -20.60 -25.87
CA GLY A 756 -21.53 -20.61 -27.30
C GLY A 756 -22.27 -19.56 -28.13
N GLU A 757 -23.43 -19.10 -27.71
CA GLU A 757 -24.23 -18.11 -28.39
C GLU A 757 -23.88 -16.68 -28.05
N ASN A 758 -23.67 -16.38 -26.76
CA ASN A 758 -23.51 -15.02 -26.26
C ASN A 758 -22.04 -14.68 -25.84
N GLY A 759 -21.13 -15.68 -25.91
CA GLY A 759 -19.77 -15.50 -25.43
C GLY A 759 -19.69 -15.31 -23.93
N LEU A 760 -18.73 -14.48 -23.49
CA LEU A 760 -18.50 -14.14 -22.09
C LEU A 760 -19.45 -13.04 -21.63
N SER A 761 -20.03 -13.22 -20.46
CA SER A 761 -20.87 -12.22 -19.79
C SER A 761 -20.52 -12.11 -18.31
N LEU A 762 -20.65 -10.92 -17.74
CA LEU A 762 -20.53 -10.70 -16.31
C LEU A 762 -21.87 -10.97 -15.62
N VAL A 763 -21.91 -11.93 -14.73
CA VAL A 763 -23.13 -12.31 -14.00
C VAL A 763 -23.25 -11.52 -12.68
N ALA A 764 -22.18 -11.43 -11.91
CA ALA A 764 -22.19 -10.68 -10.67
C ALA A 764 -20.84 -10.00 -10.44
N ASP A 765 -20.90 -8.77 -9.93
CA ASP A 765 -19.75 -7.98 -9.53
C ASP A 765 -20.05 -7.36 -8.16
N ALA A 766 -20.20 -8.22 -7.19
CA ALA A 766 -20.45 -7.83 -5.80
C ALA A 766 -19.40 -8.47 -4.90
N PRO A 767 -19.05 -7.83 -3.79
CA PRO A 767 -18.06 -8.34 -2.85
C PRO A 767 -18.62 -9.53 -2.06
N LEU A 768 -18.84 -10.63 -2.73
CA LEU A 768 -19.36 -11.86 -2.14
C LEU A 768 -18.28 -12.78 -1.63
N ASP A 769 -17.02 -12.45 -1.86
CA ASP A 769 -15.86 -13.30 -1.55
C ASP A 769 -16.06 -14.77 -1.99
N PRO A 770 -16.37 -14.98 -3.29
CA PRO A 770 -16.75 -16.29 -3.79
C PRO A 770 -15.54 -17.21 -3.85
N VAL A 771 -15.72 -18.43 -3.40
CA VAL A 771 -14.69 -19.47 -3.38
C VAL A 771 -14.97 -20.52 -4.45
N ASN A 772 -16.22 -20.93 -4.55
CA ASN A 772 -16.64 -21.95 -5.49
C ASN A 772 -18.13 -21.77 -5.81
N LEU A 773 -18.63 -22.46 -6.84
CA LEU A 773 -20.02 -22.38 -7.20
C LEU A 773 -20.57 -23.69 -7.76
N ALA A 774 -21.88 -23.82 -7.70
CA ALA A 774 -22.64 -24.89 -8.32
C ALA A 774 -23.94 -24.34 -8.92
N VAL A 775 -24.63 -25.16 -9.67
CA VAL A 775 -25.96 -24.85 -10.22
C VAL A 775 -26.98 -25.77 -9.58
N ASP A 776 -28.01 -25.18 -8.96
CA ASP A 776 -29.11 -25.95 -8.35
C ASP A 776 -30.08 -26.50 -9.38
N ARG A 777 -31.08 -27.29 -8.93
CA ARG A 777 -32.10 -27.86 -9.81
C ARG A 777 -32.97 -26.82 -10.52
N SER A 778 -33.12 -25.64 -9.96
CA SER A 778 -33.87 -24.53 -10.55
C SER A 778 -33.09 -23.72 -11.55
N GLY A 779 -31.78 -23.99 -11.73
CA GLY A 779 -30.88 -23.26 -12.60
C GLY A 779 -30.25 -22.02 -11.93
N LYS A 780 -30.38 -21.87 -10.60
CA LYS A 780 -29.72 -20.81 -9.87
C LYS A 780 -28.29 -21.20 -9.52
N LEU A 781 -27.42 -20.21 -9.48
CA LEU A 781 -26.05 -20.37 -8.97
C LEU A 781 -26.08 -20.39 -7.45
N LEU A 782 -25.47 -21.40 -6.86
CA LEU A 782 -25.10 -21.44 -5.48
C LEU A 782 -23.64 -21.02 -5.38
N VAL A 783 -23.39 -19.90 -4.74
CA VAL A 783 -22.07 -19.32 -4.60
C VAL A 783 -21.60 -19.59 -3.18
N LEU A 784 -20.59 -20.43 -3.06
CA LEU A 784 -19.92 -20.69 -1.80
C LEU A 784 -18.93 -19.57 -1.54
N SER A 785 -19.03 -18.95 -0.39
CA SER A 785 -18.27 -17.75 -0.03
C SER A 785 -17.50 -17.95 1.27
N SER A 786 -16.30 -17.38 1.34
CA SER A 786 -15.56 -17.23 2.60
C SER A 786 -16.06 -16.10 3.49
N ALA A 787 -17.07 -15.36 3.05
CA ALA A 787 -17.65 -14.28 3.81
C ALA A 787 -18.29 -14.75 5.12
N GLY A 788 -18.01 -14.01 6.19
CA GLY A 788 -18.49 -14.31 7.53
C GLY A 788 -17.65 -15.34 8.27
N ARG A 789 -17.83 -15.38 9.58
CA ARG A 789 -17.08 -16.30 10.46
C ARG A 789 -17.29 -17.77 10.10
N ASP A 790 -18.48 -18.10 9.69
CA ASP A 790 -18.93 -19.48 9.46
C ASP A 790 -19.13 -19.79 7.97
N GLY A 791 -18.66 -18.91 7.08
CA GLY A 791 -18.93 -18.98 5.66
C GLY A 791 -20.36 -18.58 5.30
N THR A 792 -20.61 -18.41 4.01
CA THR A 792 -21.94 -18.02 3.51
C THR A 792 -22.21 -18.71 2.17
N VAL A 793 -23.45 -19.13 1.91
CA VAL A 793 -23.89 -19.53 0.57
C VAL A 793 -24.86 -18.48 0.04
N TYR A 794 -24.53 -17.94 -1.12
CA TYR A 794 -25.45 -17.08 -1.85
C TYR A 794 -26.14 -17.85 -2.97
N SER A 795 -27.40 -17.53 -3.20
CA SER A 795 -28.14 -17.99 -4.36
C SER A 795 -28.35 -16.82 -5.32
N ILE A 796 -27.92 -16.97 -6.55
CA ILE A 796 -28.04 -15.98 -7.62
C ILE A 796 -28.85 -16.57 -8.76
N ASP A 797 -29.86 -15.85 -9.22
CA ASP A 797 -30.52 -16.14 -10.48
C ASP A 797 -29.70 -15.50 -11.62
N PRO A 798 -29.05 -16.28 -12.50
CA PRO A 798 -28.21 -15.71 -13.55
C PRO A 798 -28.98 -14.79 -14.52
N ALA A 799 -30.29 -15.00 -14.65
CA ALA A 799 -31.16 -14.13 -15.48
C ALA A 799 -31.54 -12.83 -14.76
N LYS A 800 -31.41 -12.78 -13.44
CA LYS A 800 -31.71 -11.62 -12.59
C LYS A 800 -30.65 -11.46 -11.49
N PRO A 801 -29.42 -11.19 -11.85
CA PRO A 801 -28.28 -11.26 -10.91
C PRO A 801 -28.39 -10.27 -9.74
N ALA A 802 -29.20 -9.23 -9.84
CA ALA A 802 -29.48 -8.34 -8.71
C ALA A 802 -30.29 -8.99 -7.58
N THR A 803 -30.85 -10.19 -7.80
CA THR A 803 -31.66 -10.92 -6.79
C THR A 803 -30.80 -11.92 -6.01
N VAL A 804 -29.73 -11.44 -5.39
CA VAL A 804 -28.89 -12.29 -4.53
C VAL A 804 -29.61 -12.55 -3.21
N ARG A 805 -29.62 -13.82 -2.79
CA ARG A 805 -30.17 -14.24 -1.50
C ARG A 805 -29.10 -15.00 -0.73
N VAL A 806 -29.09 -14.81 0.58
CA VAL A 806 -28.31 -15.68 1.49
C VAL A 806 -29.14 -16.96 1.72
N ILE A 807 -28.49 -18.10 1.60
CA ILE A 807 -29.07 -19.37 1.98
C ILE A 807 -28.46 -19.73 3.34
N GLU A 808 -29.31 -19.93 4.34
CA GLU A 808 -28.87 -20.47 5.62
C GLU A 808 -28.40 -21.91 5.39
N PRO A 809 -27.15 -22.25 5.77
CA PRO A 809 -26.68 -23.60 5.67
C PRO A 809 -27.54 -24.52 6.58
N THR A 810 -27.93 -25.66 6.06
CA THR A 810 -28.59 -26.64 6.89
C THR A 810 -27.57 -27.16 7.91
N PRO A 811 -27.81 -27.07 9.22
CA PRO A 811 -26.91 -27.61 10.21
C PRO A 811 -26.70 -29.08 9.95
N VAL A 812 -25.51 -29.46 9.55
CA VAL A 812 -25.15 -30.86 9.44
C VAL A 812 -24.81 -31.34 10.86
N GLN A 813 -25.53 -32.31 11.37
CA GLN A 813 -25.25 -32.88 12.70
C GLN A 813 -23.80 -33.39 12.70
N SER A 814 -23.03 -32.98 13.71
CA SER A 814 -21.66 -33.42 13.86
C SER A 814 -21.59 -34.90 14.16
N HIS A 815 -21.21 -35.69 13.22
CA HIS A 815 -20.75 -37.04 13.46
C HIS A 815 -19.22 -36.98 13.54
N GLY A 816 -18.66 -37.52 14.57
CA GLY A 816 -17.29 -37.37 15.04
C GLY A 816 -16.16 -37.76 14.09
N ASP A 817 -16.40 -38.15 12.86
CA ASP A 817 -15.38 -38.52 11.88
C ASP A 817 -15.70 -37.94 10.49
N ARG A 818 -15.46 -36.66 10.35
CA ARG A 818 -15.67 -36.01 9.08
C ARG A 818 -14.38 -35.62 8.35
N ALA A 819 -13.32 -36.27 8.64
CA ALA A 819 -12.08 -36.20 7.88
C ALA A 819 -12.24 -36.64 6.41
N THR A 820 -13.43 -36.98 5.99
CA THR A 820 -13.70 -37.59 4.70
C THR A 820 -14.46 -36.75 3.72
N LEU A 821 -14.63 -35.47 4.00
CA LEU A 821 -15.30 -34.62 3.06
C LEU A 821 -14.37 -34.24 1.92
N LEU A 822 -14.96 -34.03 0.77
CA LEU A 822 -14.26 -33.81 -0.49
C LEU A 822 -13.44 -32.53 -0.45
N PRO A 823 -12.14 -32.58 -0.32
CA PRO A 823 -11.33 -31.41 -0.28
C PRO A 823 -11.19 -30.82 -1.69
N VAL A 824 -11.23 -29.52 -1.78
CA VAL A 824 -10.84 -28.79 -2.98
C VAL A 824 -9.40 -28.39 -2.85
N ASN A 825 -8.59 -28.70 -3.84
CA ASN A 825 -7.19 -28.30 -3.86
C ASN A 825 -7.06 -26.83 -4.25
N VAL A 826 -7.23 -25.98 -3.29
CA VAL A 826 -7.06 -24.54 -3.48
C VAL A 826 -5.60 -24.10 -3.49
N TRP A 827 -4.72 -25.00 -3.10
CA TRP A 827 -3.29 -24.70 -3.03
C TRP A 827 -2.58 -24.83 -4.38
N ALA A 828 -3.06 -25.63 -5.28
CA ALA A 828 -2.46 -25.77 -6.59
C ALA A 828 -2.23 -24.46 -7.33
N ASN A 829 -2.95 -23.42 -6.94
CA ASN A 829 -2.84 -22.08 -7.49
C ASN A 829 -1.91 -21.16 -6.71
N GLY A 830 -1.25 -21.65 -5.66
CA GLY A 830 -0.62 -20.74 -4.72
C GLY A 830 -1.61 -19.94 -3.88
N GLU A 831 -2.88 -20.28 -3.90
CA GLU A 831 -3.95 -19.58 -3.20
C GLU A 831 -4.40 -20.31 -1.94
N PHE A 832 -4.35 -19.57 -0.85
CA PHE A 832 -4.77 -20.04 0.46
C PHE A 832 -6.19 -19.62 0.73
N ALA A 833 -7.10 -20.19 0.08
CA ALA A 833 -8.36 -19.58 0.24
C ALA A 833 -9.13 -19.99 1.45
N ASP A 834 -8.98 -21.21 1.91
CA ASP A 834 -10.18 -21.67 2.52
C ASP A 834 -9.91 -22.50 3.74
N ARG A 835 -10.37 -21.95 4.82
CA ARG A 835 -10.26 -22.45 6.15
C ARG A 835 -11.62 -22.78 6.64
N ILE A 836 -12.14 -23.88 6.14
CA ILE A 836 -13.53 -24.22 6.29
C ILE A 836 -13.68 -25.37 7.28
N ASP A 837 -14.56 -25.19 8.24
CA ASP A 837 -14.89 -26.24 9.18
C ASP A 837 -15.70 -27.34 8.47
N PRO A 838 -15.26 -28.59 8.49
CA PRO A 838 -15.91 -29.66 7.78
C PRO A 838 -17.32 -29.99 8.29
N VAL A 839 -17.65 -29.50 9.47
CA VAL A 839 -18.89 -29.93 10.13
C VAL A 839 -20.09 -29.07 9.76
N THR A 840 -19.88 -27.78 9.61
CA THR A 840 -20.96 -26.81 9.52
C THR A 840 -20.76 -25.80 8.42
N TYR A 841 -19.85 -26.12 7.49
CA TYR A 841 -19.58 -25.09 6.48
C TYR A 841 -19.06 -23.78 7.10
N ARG A 842 -18.25 -23.91 8.14
CA ARG A 842 -17.72 -22.80 8.91
C ARG A 842 -16.30 -22.49 8.50
N PHE A 843 -16.03 -21.18 8.40
CA PHE A 843 -14.68 -20.66 8.25
C PHE A 843 -14.15 -20.29 9.63
N PRO A 844 -13.12 -20.93 10.14
CA PRO A 844 -12.50 -20.46 11.36
C PRO A 844 -11.91 -19.06 11.10
N PRO A 845 -11.84 -18.21 12.13
CA PRO A 845 -11.14 -16.94 12.04
C PRO A 845 -9.72 -17.14 11.52
N LEU A 846 -9.24 -16.21 10.72
CA LEU A 846 -7.90 -16.27 10.14
C LEU A 846 -6.81 -16.44 11.20
N ALA A 847 -6.94 -15.73 12.32
CA ALA A 847 -6.00 -15.83 13.43
C ALA A 847 -5.96 -17.25 14.02
N ASP A 848 -7.09 -17.88 14.19
CA ASP A 848 -7.18 -19.25 14.74
C ASP A 848 -6.57 -20.28 13.80
N PHE A 849 -6.65 -20.05 12.52
CA PHE A 849 -6.03 -20.92 11.55
C PHE A 849 -4.50 -20.93 11.67
N PHE A 850 -3.89 -19.78 11.77
CA PHE A 850 -2.42 -19.69 11.83
C PHE A 850 -1.86 -20.12 13.19
N VAL A 851 -2.57 -19.85 14.25
CA VAL A 851 -2.09 -20.12 15.62
C VAL A 851 -2.40 -21.53 16.08
N ALA A 852 -3.54 -22.06 15.71
CA ALA A 852 -4.06 -23.18 16.48
C ALA A 852 -3.92 -24.53 15.82
N LYS A 853 -3.47 -24.61 14.54
CA LYS A 853 -3.92 -25.88 14.00
C LYS A 853 -3.02 -26.56 13.07
N MET A 854 -1.79 -26.37 13.41
CA MET A 854 -0.79 -27.24 12.90
C MET A 854 -1.23 -28.68 13.09
N GLY A 855 -1.36 -29.41 12.02
CA GLY A 855 -1.64 -30.83 12.06
C GLY A 855 -3.11 -31.26 11.83
N GLN A 856 -4.06 -30.34 11.68
CA GLN A 856 -5.46 -30.73 11.43
C GLN A 856 -5.93 -30.28 10.04
N ALA A 857 -6.22 -31.24 9.19
CA ALA A 857 -6.93 -30.98 7.95
C ALA A 857 -8.34 -30.47 8.24
N LYS A 858 -8.77 -29.45 7.53
CA LYS A 858 -10.13 -28.95 7.60
C LYS A 858 -10.77 -29.04 6.22
N SER A 859 -12.03 -29.33 6.20
CA SER A 859 -12.82 -29.51 4.98
C SER A 859 -14.18 -28.82 5.11
N LEU A 860 -14.76 -28.50 3.98
CA LEU A 860 -16.08 -27.87 3.90
C LEU A 860 -17.07 -28.81 3.25
N GLU A 861 -18.27 -28.78 3.73
CA GLU A 861 -19.43 -29.45 3.12
C GLU A 861 -20.63 -28.53 3.16
N TYR A 862 -21.37 -28.54 2.08
CA TYR A 862 -22.72 -28.01 2.01
C TYR A 862 -23.64 -29.07 1.44
N VAL A 863 -24.76 -29.32 2.10
CA VAL A 863 -25.85 -30.17 1.59
C VAL A 863 -27.07 -29.27 1.41
N SER A 864 -27.64 -29.26 0.21
CA SER A 864 -28.86 -28.49 -0.03
C SER A 864 -30.01 -28.99 0.86
N PRO A 865 -30.96 -28.13 1.24
CA PRO A 865 -32.08 -28.53 2.14
C PRO A 865 -32.87 -29.73 1.66
N ASP A 866 -32.98 -29.95 0.37
CA ASP A 866 -33.66 -31.08 -0.26
C ASP A 866 -32.76 -32.33 -0.43
N GLY A 867 -31.50 -32.25 0.02
CA GLY A 867 -30.52 -33.31 -0.13
C GLY A 867 -30.12 -33.61 -1.57
N SER A 868 -30.52 -32.78 -2.50
CA SER A 868 -30.28 -33.02 -3.93
C SER A 868 -28.87 -32.65 -4.38
N LEU A 869 -28.16 -31.83 -3.61
CA LEU A 869 -26.83 -31.34 -3.88
C LEU A 869 -25.98 -31.45 -2.64
N ALA A 870 -24.87 -32.15 -2.73
CA ALA A 870 -23.79 -32.09 -1.76
C ALA A 870 -22.62 -31.39 -2.44
N LEU A 871 -22.16 -30.31 -1.86
CA LEU A 871 -21.00 -29.58 -2.30
C LEU A 871 -19.81 -29.97 -1.44
N PRO A 872 -18.83 -30.62 -2.02
CA PRO A 872 -17.70 -31.04 -1.25
C PRO A 872 -16.70 -29.97 -0.98
N ALA A 873 -15.90 -30.25 -0.22
CA ALA A 873 -15.08 -29.67 0.75
C ALA A 873 -13.78 -29.17 0.23
N PHE A 874 -13.29 -28.17 0.90
CA PHE A 874 -11.98 -27.64 0.74
C PHE A 874 -11.03 -28.30 1.71
N ARG A 875 -9.82 -28.49 1.24
CA ARG A 875 -8.75 -28.86 2.09
C ARG A 875 -7.92 -27.67 2.48
N VAL A 876 -7.53 -27.67 3.70
CA VAL A 876 -6.75 -26.61 4.28
C VAL A 876 -5.33 -27.08 4.49
N TRP A 877 -4.42 -26.17 4.32
CA TRP A 877 -3.04 -26.38 4.65
C TRP A 877 -2.82 -26.82 6.07
N ASN A 878 -1.84 -27.69 6.16
CA ASN A 878 -1.37 -28.23 7.39
C ASN A 878 0.09 -27.84 7.59
N GLN A 879 0.37 -27.13 8.64
CA GLN A 879 1.74 -26.85 9.03
C GLN A 879 2.33 -28.10 9.70
N GLY A 880 3.46 -28.56 9.24
CA GLY A 880 4.16 -29.70 9.85
C GLY A 880 4.46 -29.44 11.33
N PRO A 881 4.48 -30.47 12.17
CA PRO A 881 4.40 -30.35 13.62
C PRO A 881 5.55 -29.59 14.28
N ASP A 882 6.72 -29.53 13.71
CA ASP A 882 7.91 -28.98 14.40
C ASP A 882 8.75 -28.04 13.53
N ASP A 883 8.25 -27.65 12.41
CA ASP A 883 9.02 -26.94 11.44
C ASP A 883 8.30 -25.68 10.98
N HIS A 884 8.63 -24.55 11.60
CA HIS A 884 8.20 -23.24 11.13
C HIS A 884 8.69 -22.89 9.71
N ARG A 885 9.30 -23.84 9.01
CA ARG A 885 9.96 -23.67 7.71
C ARG A 885 9.09 -24.06 6.52
N GLY A 886 7.84 -24.40 6.69
CA GLY A 886 7.00 -24.69 5.55
C GLY A 886 5.64 -25.26 5.88
N TRP A 887 4.71 -24.96 5.01
CA TRP A 887 3.39 -25.55 4.99
C TRP A 887 3.45 -26.86 4.24
N ARG A 888 2.77 -27.88 4.75
CA ARG A 888 2.63 -29.17 4.09
C ARG A 888 1.17 -29.51 3.87
N TRP A 889 0.88 -30.11 2.77
CA TRP A 889 -0.38 -30.78 2.56
C TRP A 889 -0.49 -31.98 3.49
N SER A 890 -1.65 -32.17 4.11
CA SER A 890 -1.94 -33.41 4.77
C SER A 890 -2.24 -34.51 3.72
N ASP A 891 -2.27 -35.75 4.11
CA ASP A 891 -2.49 -36.90 3.23
C ASP A 891 -3.96 -37.07 2.79
N SER A 892 -4.79 -36.05 2.89
CA SER A 892 -6.18 -36.10 2.45
C SER A 892 -6.32 -35.92 0.95
N LEU A 893 -7.41 -36.42 0.44
CA LEU A 893 -7.83 -36.18 -0.95
C LEU A 893 -8.25 -34.76 -1.14
N ASP A 894 -7.96 -34.23 -2.31
CA ASP A 894 -8.39 -32.92 -2.71
C ASP A 894 -8.94 -32.95 -4.15
N ALA A 895 -9.88 -32.06 -4.40
CA ALA A 895 -10.42 -31.84 -5.73
C ALA A 895 -10.53 -30.34 -5.99
N TYR A 896 -10.17 -29.92 -7.16
CA TYR A 896 -10.35 -28.55 -7.58
C TYR A 896 -11.76 -28.37 -8.17
N GLY A 897 -12.49 -27.41 -7.65
CA GLY A 897 -13.86 -27.18 -8.03
C GLY A 897 -14.86 -27.93 -7.15
N LEU A 898 -16.14 -27.74 -7.43
CA LEU A 898 -17.22 -28.41 -6.75
C LEU A 898 -17.55 -29.73 -7.43
N VAL A 899 -17.69 -30.76 -6.65
CA VAL A 899 -18.23 -32.03 -7.08
C VAL A 899 -19.67 -32.14 -6.55
N SER A 900 -20.61 -32.16 -7.45
CA SER A 900 -22.01 -32.36 -7.12
C SER A 900 -22.31 -33.85 -7.17
N ALA A 901 -22.64 -34.44 -6.04
CA ALA A 901 -22.92 -35.86 -5.93
C ALA A 901 -23.99 -36.14 -4.85
N ARG A 902 -24.74 -37.21 -5.04
CA ARG A 902 -25.73 -37.67 -4.07
C ARG A 902 -25.20 -38.85 -3.31
N PRO A 903 -25.72 -39.13 -2.12
CA PRO A 903 -25.49 -40.38 -1.48
C PRO A 903 -25.79 -41.57 -2.42
N GLY A 904 -24.85 -42.49 -2.53
CA GLY A 904 -24.89 -43.60 -3.46
C GLY A 904 -24.26 -43.35 -4.83
N GLU A 905 -23.90 -42.13 -5.16
CA GLU A 905 -23.17 -41.82 -6.39
C GLU A 905 -21.66 -41.96 -6.20
N ARG A 906 -20.95 -42.28 -7.26
CA ARG A 906 -19.49 -42.36 -7.30
C ARG A 906 -18.89 -41.02 -7.73
N VAL A 907 -17.93 -40.54 -6.99
CA VAL A 907 -17.16 -39.31 -7.27
C VAL A 907 -15.73 -39.63 -7.61
N TYR A 908 -15.09 -38.70 -8.25
CA TYR A 908 -13.69 -38.76 -8.63
C TYR A 908 -12.95 -37.59 -7.99
N LEU A 909 -11.87 -37.92 -7.31
CA LEU A 909 -11.10 -37.00 -6.48
C LEU A 909 -9.65 -37.04 -6.88
N THR A 910 -9.05 -35.90 -6.99
CA THR A 910 -7.63 -35.78 -7.29
C THR A 910 -6.82 -35.41 -6.04
N ASN A 911 -5.62 -35.90 -5.92
CA ASN A 911 -4.69 -35.59 -4.84
C ASN A 911 -3.35 -35.18 -5.43
N ALA A 912 -3.05 -33.90 -5.29
CA ALA A 912 -1.81 -33.33 -5.82
C ALA A 912 -0.58 -33.80 -5.04
N SER A 913 -0.70 -33.97 -3.73
CA SER A 913 0.41 -34.39 -2.85
C SER A 913 0.89 -35.81 -3.16
N GLU A 914 -0.02 -36.72 -3.47
CA GLU A 914 0.30 -38.09 -3.84
C GLU A 914 0.43 -38.29 -5.34
N ASN A 915 0.09 -37.29 -6.14
CA ASN A 915 0.02 -37.36 -7.59
C ASN A 915 -0.88 -38.52 -8.08
N ARG A 916 -2.11 -38.64 -7.52
CA ARG A 916 -3.07 -39.71 -7.82
C ARG A 916 -4.49 -39.20 -7.92
N THR A 917 -5.31 -39.91 -8.66
CA THR A 917 -6.76 -39.70 -8.71
C THR A 917 -7.49 -40.93 -8.19
N TYR A 918 -8.49 -40.68 -7.38
CA TYR A 918 -9.29 -41.69 -6.74
C TYR A 918 -10.75 -41.66 -7.22
N SER A 919 -11.40 -42.79 -7.12
CA SER A 919 -12.86 -42.93 -7.19
C SER A 919 -13.35 -43.29 -5.82
N GLY A 920 -14.47 -42.76 -5.40
CA GLY A 920 -15.10 -43.10 -4.12
C GLY A 920 -16.62 -43.03 -4.18
N LEU A 921 -17.27 -43.67 -3.21
CA LEU A 921 -18.73 -43.69 -3.07
C LEU A 921 -19.16 -42.67 -2.03
N VAL A 922 -20.09 -41.78 -2.39
CA VAL A 922 -20.63 -40.79 -1.45
C VAL A 922 -21.67 -41.47 -0.57
N GLY A 923 -21.42 -41.45 0.73
CA GLY A 923 -22.34 -41.96 1.73
C GLY A 923 -23.37 -40.94 2.21
N ALA A 924 -24.29 -41.39 3.05
CA ALA A 924 -25.20 -40.48 3.74
C ALA A 924 -24.40 -39.47 4.59
N GLY A 925 -24.70 -38.18 4.46
CA GLY A 925 -23.96 -37.13 5.15
C GLY A 925 -22.66 -36.68 4.43
N GLY A 926 -22.43 -37.08 3.18
CA GLY A 926 -21.32 -36.59 2.35
C GLY A 926 -19.99 -37.31 2.54
N ALA A 927 -19.88 -38.27 3.45
CA ALA A 927 -18.67 -39.06 3.61
C ALA A 927 -18.35 -39.87 2.35
N VAL A 928 -17.09 -39.90 1.94
CA VAL A 928 -16.60 -40.68 0.82
C VAL A 928 -15.99 -41.96 1.33
N THR A 929 -16.51 -43.07 0.84
CA THR A 929 -16.05 -44.41 1.18
C THR A 929 -15.65 -45.18 -0.08
N ASP A 930 -15.16 -46.39 0.06
CA ASP A 930 -14.81 -47.27 -1.06
C ASP A 930 -13.85 -46.59 -2.06
N LEU A 931 -12.77 -46.06 -1.51
CA LEU A 931 -11.74 -45.31 -2.30
C LEU A 931 -10.85 -46.27 -3.07
N HIS A 932 -10.77 -46.04 -4.40
CA HIS A 932 -9.88 -46.76 -5.29
C HIS A 932 -9.06 -45.81 -6.15
N ILE A 933 -7.81 -46.16 -6.38
CA ILE A 933 -6.96 -45.42 -7.32
C ILE A 933 -7.45 -45.74 -8.73
N VAL A 934 -7.74 -44.70 -9.52
CA VAL A 934 -8.23 -44.82 -10.90
C VAL A 934 -7.27 -44.16 -11.92
N ALA A 935 -6.31 -43.35 -11.47
CA ALA A 935 -5.25 -42.84 -12.28
C ALA A 935 -3.99 -42.61 -11.42
N ASP A 936 -2.83 -42.81 -12.04
CA ASP A 936 -1.49 -42.62 -11.48
C ASP A 936 -1.03 -41.17 -11.48
N ARG A 937 -1.93 -40.24 -11.78
CA ARG A 937 -1.76 -38.80 -11.72
C ARG A 937 -2.89 -38.15 -10.96
N GLY A 938 -2.58 -37.09 -10.27
CA GLY A 938 -3.53 -36.25 -9.60
C GLY A 938 -2.99 -34.83 -9.54
N GLY A 939 -3.87 -33.87 -9.43
CA GLY A 939 -3.46 -32.48 -9.43
C GLY A 939 -4.63 -31.57 -9.09
N GLU A 940 -4.92 -30.65 -9.95
CA GLU A 940 -5.84 -29.57 -9.68
C GLU A 940 -7.31 -29.96 -9.85
N SER A 941 -7.62 -30.82 -10.83
CA SER A 941 -9.02 -31.13 -11.13
C SER A 941 -9.15 -32.45 -11.90
N VAL A 942 -10.32 -33.03 -11.82
CA VAL A 942 -10.73 -34.21 -12.58
C VAL A 942 -12.11 -34.02 -13.14
N ALA A 943 -12.32 -34.39 -14.41
CA ALA A 943 -13.63 -34.47 -15.03
C ALA A 943 -13.82 -35.85 -15.65
N ARG A 944 -15.08 -36.32 -15.78
CA ARG A 944 -15.41 -37.61 -16.36
C ARG A 944 -16.44 -37.44 -17.46
N ASP A 945 -16.19 -38.01 -18.64
CA ASP A 945 -17.17 -38.01 -19.74
C ASP A 945 -18.19 -39.17 -19.63
N ALA A 946 -19.14 -39.14 -20.54
CA ALA A 946 -20.20 -40.15 -20.59
C ALA A 946 -19.69 -41.57 -20.97
N ALA A 947 -18.55 -41.67 -21.62
CA ALA A 947 -17.89 -42.93 -21.97
C ALA A 947 -17.05 -43.47 -20.78
N GLY A 948 -16.91 -42.72 -19.72
CA GLY A 948 -16.17 -43.11 -18.52
C GLY A 948 -14.69 -42.66 -18.55
N ASN A 949 -14.26 -41.96 -19.58
CA ASN A 949 -12.91 -41.46 -19.61
C ASN A 949 -12.73 -40.34 -18.57
N LEU A 950 -11.55 -40.33 -17.91
CA LEU A 950 -11.17 -39.34 -16.93
C LEU A 950 -10.20 -38.32 -17.55
N TYR A 951 -10.45 -37.07 -17.32
CA TYR A 951 -9.60 -35.95 -17.70
C TYR A 951 -8.99 -35.38 -16.41
N VAL A 952 -7.69 -35.48 -16.25
CA VAL A 952 -6.97 -35.10 -15.02
C VAL A 952 -6.08 -33.90 -15.33
N ALA A 953 -6.29 -32.79 -14.66
CA ALA A 953 -5.43 -31.61 -14.70
C ALA A 953 -4.22 -31.81 -13.79
N ASN A 954 -3.03 -31.86 -14.37
CA ASN A 954 -1.75 -31.98 -13.67
C ASN A 954 -0.65 -31.34 -14.51
N GLY A 955 -0.54 -30.01 -14.45
CA GLY A 955 0.35 -29.24 -15.33
C GLY A 955 -0.12 -29.19 -16.79
N GLN A 956 -0.68 -30.26 -17.28
CA GLN A 956 -1.41 -30.43 -18.55
C GLN A 956 -2.66 -31.26 -18.28
N VAL A 957 -3.43 -31.59 -19.32
CA VAL A 957 -4.58 -32.48 -19.14
C VAL A 957 -4.24 -33.88 -19.65
N TYR A 958 -4.36 -34.86 -18.77
CA TYR A 958 -4.13 -36.29 -19.09
C TYR A 958 -5.47 -37.00 -19.15
N VAL A 959 -5.62 -37.85 -20.17
CA VAL A 959 -6.86 -38.58 -20.39
C VAL A 959 -6.63 -40.07 -20.11
N TYR A 960 -7.46 -40.64 -19.29
CA TYR A 960 -7.47 -42.04 -18.92
C TYR A 960 -8.76 -42.71 -19.38
N ALA A 961 -8.66 -43.88 -19.92
CA ALA A 961 -9.82 -44.74 -20.16
C ALA A 961 -10.44 -45.21 -18.83
N ALA A 962 -11.63 -45.78 -18.89
CA ALA A 962 -12.33 -46.28 -17.71
C ALA A 962 -11.60 -47.40 -16.94
N ASP A 963 -10.65 -48.09 -17.58
CA ASP A 963 -9.76 -49.09 -16.99
C ASP A 963 -8.51 -48.50 -16.32
N GLY A 964 -8.35 -47.20 -16.30
CA GLY A 964 -7.18 -46.52 -15.74
C GLY A 964 -5.99 -46.39 -16.68
N THR A 965 -6.11 -46.83 -17.93
CA THR A 965 -5.00 -46.68 -18.92
C THR A 965 -4.93 -45.27 -19.44
N GLN A 966 -3.76 -44.62 -19.39
CA GLN A 966 -3.55 -43.32 -19.99
C GLN A 966 -3.61 -43.43 -21.52
N THR A 967 -4.54 -42.74 -22.15
CA THR A 967 -4.79 -42.83 -23.59
C THR A 967 -4.27 -41.60 -24.34
N ARG A 968 -4.25 -40.45 -23.69
CA ARG A 968 -3.95 -39.18 -24.37
C ARG A 968 -3.41 -38.13 -23.40
N ARG A 969 -2.63 -37.19 -23.95
CA ARG A 969 -2.30 -35.91 -23.30
C ARG A 969 -2.83 -34.78 -24.15
N ILE A 970 -3.43 -33.77 -23.50
CA ILE A 970 -3.88 -32.55 -24.13
C ILE A 970 -3.00 -31.42 -23.62
N ASP A 971 -2.25 -30.81 -24.55
CA ASP A 971 -1.32 -29.73 -24.25
C ASP A 971 -2.05 -28.38 -24.30
N ILE A 972 -1.95 -27.63 -23.22
CA ILE A 972 -2.60 -26.33 -23.00
C ILE A 972 -1.51 -25.29 -22.82
N PRO A 973 -1.65 -24.05 -23.35
CA PRO A 973 -0.66 -23.00 -23.19
C PRO A 973 -0.40 -22.55 -21.75
N GLU A 974 -1.39 -22.67 -20.90
CA GLU A 974 -1.36 -22.29 -19.49
C GLU A 974 -1.71 -23.51 -18.62
N ARG A 975 -1.22 -23.53 -17.39
CA ARG A 975 -1.54 -24.60 -16.45
C ARG A 975 -3.05 -24.72 -16.22
N PRO A 976 -3.67 -25.87 -16.51
CA PRO A 976 -5.09 -26.08 -16.24
C PRO A 976 -5.35 -26.24 -14.75
N LEU A 977 -6.34 -25.55 -14.23
CA LEU A 977 -6.72 -25.58 -12.83
C LEU A 977 -8.05 -26.29 -12.60
N GLN A 978 -9.01 -26.10 -13.50
CA GLN A 978 -10.31 -26.76 -13.38
C GLN A 978 -10.78 -27.24 -14.75
N LEU A 979 -11.34 -28.42 -14.73
CA LEU A 979 -11.93 -29.10 -15.89
C LEU A 979 -13.43 -29.30 -15.65
N VAL A 980 -14.25 -28.89 -16.60
CA VAL A 980 -15.70 -29.09 -16.52
C VAL A 980 -16.23 -29.50 -17.90
N LEU A 981 -17.08 -30.50 -17.93
CA LEU A 981 -17.76 -30.92 -19.16
C LEU A 981 -19.08 -30.19 -19.32
N GLY A 982 -19.26 -29.55 -20.44
CA GLY A 982 -20.45 -28.81 -20.77
C GLY A 982 -20.74 -28.76 -22.28
N GLY A 983 -21.37 -27.66 -22.71
CA GLY A 983 -22.00 -27.58 -24.03
C GLY A 983 -23.35 -28.31 -24.06
N ARG A 984 -24.18 -28.05 -25.04
CA ARG A 984 -25.53 -28.63 -25.14
C ARG A 984 -25.53 -30.15 -25.21
N ASP A 985 -24.52 -30.73 -25.82
CA ASP A 985 -24.34 -32.18 -25.95
C ASP A 985 -23.43 -32.80 -24.90
N ARG A 986 -22.93 -31.96 -23.94
CA ARG A 986 -21.97 -32.38 -22.92
C ARG A 986 -20.64 -32.91 -23.47
N ARG A 987 -20.26 -32.48 -24.67
CA ARG A 987 -19.03 -32.87 -25.34
C ARG A 987 -18.01 -31.75 -25.47
N THR A 988 -18.20 -30.68 -24.75
CA THR A 988 -17.23 -29.60 -24.65
C THR A 988 -16.49 -29.71 -23.34
N LEU A 989 -15.18 -29.92 -23.40
CA LEU A 989 -14.32 -29.79 -22.22
C LEU A 989 -13.95 -28.32 -22.07
N PHE A 990 -14.45 -27.71 -21.02
CA PHE A 990 -14.00 -26.41 -20.55
C PHE A 990 -12.75 -26.59 -19.71
N ILE A 991 -11.72 -25.83 -20.03
CA ILE A 991 -10.42 -25.87 -19.38
C ILE A 991 -10.15 -24.47 -18.84
N LEU A 992 -10.23 -24.32 -17.54
CA LEU A 992 -9.99 -23.06 -16.86
C LEU A 992 -8.56 -23.04 -16.32
N THR A 993 -7.87 -21.96 -16.59
CA THR A 993 -6.52 -21.69 -16.10
C THR A 993 -6.56 -20.47 -15.17
N HIS A 994 -5.44 -19.98 -14.68
CA HIS A 994 -5.46 -18.76 -13.89
C HIS A 994 -6.09 -17.57 -14.62
N HIS A 995 -5.77 -17.44 -15.90
CA HIS A 995 -6.00 -16.20 -16.62
C HIS A 995 -6.86 -16.37 -17.86
N SER A 996 -7.23 -17.58 -18.20
CA SER A 996 -7.90 -17.86 -19.48
C SER A 996 -8.89 -19.01 -19.39
N LEU A 997 -9.89 -18.95 -20.25
CA LEU A 997 -10.83 -20.02 -20.52
C LEU A 997 -10.52 -20.63 -21.90
N TYR A 998 -10.29 -21.94 -21.91
CA TYR A 998 -10.14 -22.71 -23.14
C TYR A 998 -11.28 -23.71 -23.28
N THR A 999 -11.52 -24.15 -24.51
CA THR A 999 -12.45 -25.23 -24.82
C THR A 999 -11.81 -26.24 -25.77
N LEU A 1000 -12.21 -27.49 -25.62
CA LEU A 1000 -11.93 -28.57 -26.54
C LEU A 1000 -13.19 -29.38 -26.80
N ALA A 1001 -13.56 -29.58 -28.05
CA ALA A 1001 -14.62 -30.51 -28.44
C ALA A 1001 -14.08 -31.95 -28.32
N LEU A 1002 -14.90 -32.84 -27.70
CA LEU A 1002 -14.58 -34.25 -27.45
C LEU A 1002 -15.26 -35.16 -28.45
#